data_04fbaf71011de4180af9a67551096146
#
_entry.id   04fbaf71011de4180af9a67551096146
#
_cell.length_a   1.000
_cell.length_b   1.000
_cell.length_c   1.000
_cell.angle_alpha   90.00
_cell.angle_beta   90.00
_cell.angle_gamma   90.00
#
_symmetry.space_group_name_H-M   'P 1'
#
loop_
_entity.id
_entity.type
_entity.pdbx_description
1 polymer ?
#
loop_
_entity_poly.entity_id
_entity_poly.type
_entity_poly.pdbx_seq_one_letter_code
_entity_poly.pdbx_strand_id
1 'polypeptide(L)'
;MSEPLWRPAPERVAASRMDAFRRFVNQRHGLALADYAALHQWSVSAVADFWQAVADFFAVDFSAPPTRVLENADAMPGAQWFAGAELNFAAHLLRRRDDHPALVAISEDGQREQLSYAELAARVAGLQQHLLALGVQPGDRVAALMPNTWQTVVGMLAAASIGAVWSSCSPDFGAQGVVDRFGQIEPRVLIACSGYRYAGKQLDMSCKLAEILPQLGGLQQLIVVPYGGVQPCLAEFASVVSTVHWDHVSQPAGSPAFTALPFAQPLYILYSSGTTGVPKCIVHGAGGTLLQHLKEHGLHTDLGSEDVLFYFTTCGWMMWNWLVSGLALGATLVLYDGSPFEPASRPLKNVGEAASARQKQAKKRSLHGVNEHSEPVFNAAKATEVGFQRSAAERLIDLIDAENISIFGTSAKYLAALEKAGVEPHRSHQLSRLKAVLSTGSPLAHEGFDYVYRSFKPDLCLSSISGGTDIVSCFALGNPTAPVWRGELQCKGLGMAVEVWDDDGQRLSEGKGELVCSKPFPSMPLGFWKDEDGSRFNAAYFERFPGVWAHGDYAEETPHGGLIIHGRSDAVLNPGGVRIGTAEIYRQVEKVEAVLESLAIGQQWQGDVRVVLFVRLRDGVTLDAALEAEIRQVIRANATPRHVPAKIIAVTDIPRTRSGKIVELAVRNVVHGLPVKNTDALANPEALALFRDLPGLQ
;
A
#
# COMPACT_ATOMS: atom_id res chain seq x y z
N MET A 1 18.95 -21.26 18.00
CA MET A 1 17.86 -20.33 17.64
C MET A 1 18.53 -19.02 17.25
N SER A 2 18.17 -18.42 16.11
CA SER A 2 18.67 -17.11 15.69
C SER A 2 18.20 -16.03 16.68
N GLU A 3 19.00 -14.98 16.86
CA GLU A 3 18.56 -13.83 17.63
C GLU A 3 17.67 -12.92 16.77
N PRO A 4 16.67 -12.25 17.37
CA PRO A 4 15.87 -11.28 16.62
C PRO A 4 16.71 -10.05 16.23
N LEU A 5 16.41 -9.45 15.09
CA LEU A 5 17.09 -8.24 14.63
C LEU A 5 16.72 -7.01 15.48
N TRP A 6 15.53 -7.00 16.02
CA TRP A 6 15.03 -5.96 16.91
C TRP A 6 14.08 -6.54 17.96
N ARG A 7 14.11 -5.94 19.14
CA ARG A 7 13.18 -6.24 20.23
C ARG A 7 12.71 -4.92 20.84
N PRO A 8 11.39 -4.70 20.99
CA PRO A 8 10.91 -3.48 21.64
C PRO A 8 11.32 -3.44 23.10
N ALA A 9 11.70 -2.26 23.58
CA ALA A 9 11.91 -2.02 25.01
C ALA A 9 10.59 -2.20 25.79
N PRO A 10 10.63 -2.67 27.05
CA PRO A 10 9.43 -2.86 27.86
C PRO A 10 8.56 -1.60 27.97
N GLU A 11 9.20 -0.43 28.07
CA GLU A 11 8.52 0.88 28.14
C GLU A 11 7.76 1.19 26.86
N ARG A 12 8.34 0.85 25.70
CA ARG A 12 7.70 0.99 24.40
C ARG A 12 6.50 0.07 24.26
N VAL A 13 6.63 -1.17 24.74
CA VAL A 13 5.50 -2.14 24.77
C VAL A 13 4.37 -1.57 25.62
N ALA A 14 4.66 -1.16 26.86
CA ALA A 14 3.66 -0.66 27.81
C ALA A 14 2.96 0.63 27.33
N ALA A 15 3.66 1.46 26.54
CA ALA A 15 3.13 2.70 25.95
C ALA A 15 2.35 2.45 24.65
N SER A 16 2.45 1.29 24.02
CA SER A 16 1.85 0.99 22.74
C SER A 16 0.31 0.91 22.83
N ARG A 17 -0.37 1.30 21.75
CA ARG A 17 -1.82 1.14 21.61
C ARG A 17 -2.23 -0.34 21.57
N MET A 18 -1.37 -1.22 21.09
CA MET A 18 -1.58 -2.67 21.11
C MET A 18 -1.72 -3.19 22.54
N ASP A 19 -0.82 -2.81 23.45
CA ASP A 19 -0.91 -3.20 24.85
C ASP A 19 -2.05 -2.49 25.58
N ALA A 20 -2.32 -1.23 25.27
CA ALA A 20 -3.49 -0.52 25.77
C ALA A 20 -4.79 -1.21 25.37
N PHE A 21 -4.91 -1.68 24.12
CA PHE A 21 -6.06 -2.45 23.66
C PHE A 21 -6.17 -3.80 24.37
N ARG A 22 -5.06 -4.52 24.56
CA ARG A 22 -5.05 -5.79 25.33
C ARG A 22 -5.57 -5.57 26.75
N ARG A 23 -5.13 -4.52 27.45
CA ARG A 23 -5.61 -4.16 28.78
C ARG A 23 -7.08 -3.79 28.79
N PHE A 24 -7.53 -3.03 27.79
CA PHE A 24 -8.95 -2.68 27.61
C PHE A 24 -9.83 -3.92 27.45
N VAL A 25 -9.41 -4.89 26.62
CA VAL A 25 -10.12 -6.16 26.41
C VAL A 25 -10.15 -6.97 27.70
N ASN A 26 -9.03 -7.10 28.40
CA ASN A 26 -8.97 -7.81 29.69
C ASN A 26 -9.95 -7.22 30.70
N GLN A 27 -9.98 -5.90 30.83
CA GLN A 27 -10.88 -5.23 31.76
C GLN A 27 -12.35 -5.42 31.37
N ARG A 28 -12.66 -5.26 30.07
CA ARG A 28 -14.04 -5.30 29.56
C ARG A 28 -14.67 -6.70 29.67
N HIS A 29 -13.90 -7.73 29.36
CA HIS A 29 -14.39 -9.11 29.27
C HIS A 29 -13.97 -9.99 30.46
N GLY A 30 -13.31 -9.43 31.48
CA GLY A 30 -12.85 -10.20 32.65
C GLY A 30 -11.80 -11.25 32.30
N LEU A 31 -10.93 -10.96 31.29
CA LEU A 31 -9.90 -11.86 30.79
C LEU A 31 -8.53 -11.55 31.38
N ALA A 32 -7.59 -12.48 31.19
CA ALA A 32 -6.19 -12.34 31.60
C ALA A 32 -5.24 -12.67 30.45
N LEU A 33 -5.47 -12.05 29.28
CA LEU A 33 -4.62 -12.22 28.08
C LEU A 33 -3.25 -11.64 28.39
N ALA A 34 -2.23 -12.49 28.38
CA ALA A 34 -0.88 -12.13 28.82
C ALA A 34 -0.09 -11.35 27.75
N ASP A 35 -0.27 -11.71 26.49
CA ASP A 35 0.54 -11.26 25.37
C ASP A 35 -0.26 -11.18 24.06
N TYR A 36 0.46 -10.90 22.97
CA TYR A 36 -0.14 -10.84 21.62
C TYR A 36 -0.72 -12.17 21.17
N ALA A 37 -0.07 -13.29 21.45
CA ALA A 37 -0.54 -14.60 21.00
C ALA A 37 -1.89 -14.93 21.63
N ALA A 38 -2.05 -14.68 22.94
CA ALA A 38 -3.32 -14.83 23.64
C ALA A 38 -4.39 -13.87 23.11
N LEU A 39 -4.02 -12.61 22.84
CA LEU A 39 -4.93 -11.62 22.25
C LEU A 39 -5.37 -12.04 20.83
N HIS A 40 -4.44 -12.50 19.98
CA HIS A 40 -4.77 -12.99 18.65
C HIS A 40 -5.71 -14.20 18.70
N GLN A 41 -5.38 -15.19 19.55
CA GLN A 41 -6.23 -16.38 19.70
C GLN A 41 -7.64 -16.00 20.14
N TRP A 42 -7.79 -15.07 21.08
CA TRP A 42 -9.10 -14.56 21.50
C TRP A 42 -9.80 -13.83 20.34
N SER A 43 -9.09 -13.01 19.60
CA SER A 43 -9.65 -12.21 18.50
C SER A 43 -10.24 -13.06 17.36
N VAL A 44 -9.74 -14.29 17.16
CA VAL A 44 -10.24 -15.22 16.15
C VAL A 44 -11.19 -16.27 16.71
N SER A 45 -11.27 -16.46 18.04
CA SER A 45 -12.24 -17.35 18.68
C SER A 45 -13.52 -16.62 19.09
N ALA A 46 -13.42 -15.39 19.61
CA ALA A 46 -14.53 -14.53 20.00
C ALA A 46 -14.70 -13.37 19.01
N VAL A 47 -14.90 -13.71 17.73
CA VAL A 47 -14.80 -12.77 16.60
C VAL A 47 -15.74 -11.57 16.75
N ALA A 48 -17.00 -11.79 17.17
CA ALA A 48 -17.97 -10.70 17.38
C ALA A 48 -17.53 -9.76 18.50
N ASP A 49 -17.10 -10.32 19.65
CA ASP A 49 -16.63 -9.54 20.80
C ASP A 49 -15.36 -8.74 20.45
N PHE A 50 -14.47 -9.34 19.68
CA PHE A 50 -13.26 -8.64 19.22
C PHE A 50 -13.58 -7.41 18.37
N TRP A 51 -14.45 -7.56 17.35
CA TRP A 51 -14.75 -6.42 16.47
C TRP A 51 -15.60 -5.36 17.16
N GLN A 52 -16.45 -5.75 18.13
CA GLN A 52 -17.10 -4.80 19.02
C GLN A 52 -16.09 -4.04 19.89
N ALA A 53 -15.11 -4.77 20.45
CA ALA A 53 -14.05 -4.14 21.25
C ALA A 53 -13.19 -3.16 20.43
N VAL A 54 -12.92 -3.47 19.15
CA VAL A 54 -12.24 -2.55 18.22
C VAL A 54 -13.10 -1.29 18.01
N ALA A 55 -14.39 -1.45 17.71
CA ALA A 55 -15.29 -0.31 17.52
C ALA A 55 -15.35 0.59 18.76
N ASP A 56 -15.44 0.01 19.95
CA ASP A 56 -15.50 0.75 21.21
C ASP A 56 -14.17 1.43 21.57
N PHE A 57 -13.05 0.74 21.39
CA PHE A 57 -11.72 1.28 21.70
C PHE A 57 -11.36 2.50 20.85
N PHE A 58 -11.75 2.48 19.59
CA PHE A 58 -11.54 3.61 18.68
C PHE A 58 -12.72 4.60 18.63
N ALA A 59 -13.71 4.39 19.52
CA ALA A 59 -14.91 5.23 19.62
C ALA A 59 -15.56 5.43 18.23
N VAL A 60 -15.88 4.32 17.56
CA VAL A 60 -16.60 4.37 16.29
C VAL A 60 -17.98 4.93 16.54
N ASP A 61 -18.30 6.02 15.86
CA ASP A 61 -19.58 6.73 16.01
C ASP A 61 -20.60 6.13 15.05
N PHE A 62 -21.59 5.46 15.58
CA PHE A 62 -22.73 4.93 14.86
C PHE A 62 -23.92 5.89 14.99
N SER A 63 -24.41 6.45 13.88
CA SER A 63 -25.64 7.23 13.86
C SER A 63 -26.88 6.39 14.23
N ALA A 64 -26.84 5.08 13.92
CA ALA A 64 -27.72 4.07 14.45
C ALA A 64 -26.87 2.88 14.97
N PRO A 65 -27.02 2.46 16.24
CA PRO A 65 -26.22 1.37 16.79
C PRO A 65 -26.61 0.02 16.18
N PRO A 66 -25.69 -0.97 16.15
CA PRO A 66 -25.99 -2.29 15.65
C PRO A 66 -26.98 -3.03 16.55
N THR A 67 -27.89 -3.79 15.96
CA THR A 67 -28.70 -4.76 16.66
C THR A 67 -27.95 -6.03 17.00
N ARG A 68 -26.98 -6.38 16.13
CA ARG A 68 -26.09 -7.54 16.31
C ARG A 68 -24.76 -7.27 15.59
N VAL A 69 -23.66 -7.66 16.22
CA VAL A 69 -22.30 -7.43 15.66
C VAL A 69 -21.98 -8.38 14.52
N LEU A 70 -22.39 -9.63 14.61
CA LEU A 70 -22.15 -10.64 13.60
C LEU A 70 -23.35 -11.57 13.47
N GLU A 71 -23.89 -11.67 12.28
CA GLU A 71 -24.90 -12.65 11.89
C GLU A 71 -24.32 -13.63 10.88
N ASN A 72 -24.83 -14.86 10.87
CA ASN A 72 -24.33 -15.94 10.00
C ASN A 72 -22.82 -16.16 10.13
N ALA A 73 -22.31 -16.26 11.36
CA ALA A 73 -20.87 -16.33 11.67
C ALA A 73 -20.14 -17.48 10.95
N ASP A 74 -20.84 -18.55 10.60
CA ASP A 74 -20.28 -19.71 9.91
C ASP A 74 -20.41 -19.63 8.37
N ALA A 75 -21.02 -18.57 7.86
CA ALA A 75 -21.19 -18.37 6.41
C ALA A 75 -20.05 -17.53 5.84
N MET A 76 -19.27 -18.12 4.95
CA MET A 76 -18.23 -17.41 4.21
C MET A 76 -18.19 -17.89 2.75
N PRO A 77 -18.65 -17.05 1.79
CA PRO A 77 -19.24 -15.72 2.00
C PRO A 77 -20.65 -15.79 2.61
N GLY A 78 -21.12 -14.65 3.19
CA GLY A 78 -22.51 -14.54 3.70
C GLY A 78 -22.64 -14.03 5.12
N ALA A 79 -21.53 -13.92 5.89
CA ALA A 79 -21.53 -13.28 7.20
C ALA A 79 -21.91 -11.79 7.09
N GLN A 80 -22.76 -11.31 8.01
CA GLN A 80 -23.18 -9.92 8.06
C GLN A 80 -22.66 -9.25 9.32
N TRP A 81 -22.02 -8.10 9.13
CA TRP A 81 -21.36 -7.36 10.18
C TRP A 81 -22.20 -6.15 10.63
N PHE A 82 -22.28 -5.93 11.94
CA PHE A 82 -22.95 -4.79 12.55
C PHE A 82 -24.35 -4.52 11.96
N ALA A 83 -25.18 -5.56 11.97
CA ALA A 83 -26.52 -5.51 11.38
C ALA A 83 -27.35 -4.36 11.95
N GLY A 84 -27.97 -3.57 11.08
CA GLY A 84 -28.76 -2.39 11.43
C GLY A 84 -27.95 -1.16 11.81
N ALA A 85 -26.62 -1.26 11.89
CA ALA A 85 -25.80 -0.08 12.17
C ALA A 85 -25.71 0.85 10.97
N GLU A 86 -25.69 2.15 11.28
CA GLU A 86 -25.44 3.21 10.32
C GLU A 86 -24.24 4.05 10.77
N LEU A 87 -23.40 4.44 9.82
CA LEU A 87 -22.25 5.32 10.03
C LEU A 87 -21.91 6.09 8.76
N ASN A 88 -20.96 7.03 8.86
CA ASN A 88 -20.35 7.63 7.69
C ASN A 88 -18.81 7.54 7.78
N PHE A 89 -18.18 6.94 6.80
CA PHE A 89 -16.72 6.76 6.75
C PHE A 89 -15.97 8.10 6.81
N ALA A 90 -16.38 9.09 6.00
CA ALA A 90 -15.74 10.41 5.97
C ALA A 90 -15.89 11.16 7.30
N ALA A 91 -16.98 10.96 8.04
CA ALA A 91 -17.19 11.56 9.35
C ALA A 91 -16.08 11.17 10.33
N HIS A 92 -15.67 9.88 10.31
CA HIS A 92 -14.59 9.38 11.15
C HIS A 92 -13.23 9.97 10.77
N LEU A 93 -12.93 10.10 9.48
CA LEU A 93 -11.67 10.66 9.00
C LEU A 93 -11.59 12.17 9.26
N LEU A 94 -12.72 12.82 9.33
CA LEU A 94 -12.84 14.27 9.54
C LEU A 94 -13.36 14.65 10.95
N ARG A 95 -13.29 13.77 11.94
CA ARG A 95 -13.76 14.09 13.31
C ARG A 95 -12.90 15.14 14.02
N ARG A 96 -11.60 15.23 13.68
CA ARG A 96 -10.73 16.33 14.08
C ARG A 96 -11.04 17.60 13.26
N ARG A 97 -11.05 18.78 13.87
CA ARG A 97 -11.50 20.04 13.24
C ARG A 97 -10.63 21.25 13.61
N ASP A 98 -9.46 21.01 14.16
CA ASP A 98 -8.53 22.06 14.59
C ASP A 98 -7.50 22.41 13.50
N ASP A 99 -6.56 23.28 13.83
CA ASP A 99 -5.49 23.72 12.93
C ASP A 99 -4.30 22.74 12.85
N HIS A 100 -4.44 21.52 13.41
CA HIS A 100 -3.41 20.50 13.27
C HIS A 100 -3.27 20.10 11.80
N PRO A 101 -2.03 19.93 11.29
CA PRO A 101 -1.81 19.51 9.92
C PRO A 101 -2.47 18.14 9.65
N ALA A 102 -3.39 18.10 8.69
CA ALA A 102 -3.99 16.87 8.21
C ALA A 102 -3.20 16.30 7.03
N LEU A 103 -2.91 17.14 6.04
CA LEU A 103 -2.23 16.75 4.81
C LEU A 103 -1.05 17.66 4.52
N VAL A 104 0.07 17.06 4.15
CA VAL A 104 1.25 17.73 3.57
C VAL A 104 1.45 17.11 2.19
N ALA A 105 1.16 17.86 1.12
CA ALA A 105 1.34 17.43 -0.25
C ALA A 105 2.64 17.99 -0.83
N ILE A 106 3.44 17.13 -1.44
CA ILE A 106 4.74 17.48 -1.99
C ILE A 106 4.84 16.92 -3.41
N SER A 107 5.06 17.81 -4.38
CA SER A 107 5.28 17.43 -5.77
C SER A 107 6.76 17.16 -6.07
N GLU A 108 7.03 16.51 -7.20
CA GLU A 108 8.39 16.16 -7.63
C GLU A 108 9.31 17.39 -7.74
N ASP A 109 8.80 18.55 -8.16
CA ASP A 109 9.57 19.80 -8.24
C ASP A 109 9.74 20.52 -6.90
N GLY A 110 9.30 19.90 -5.79
CA GLY A 110 9.50 20.38 -4.43
C GLY A 110 8.50 21.45 -4.00
N GLN A 111 7.39 21.65 -4.72
CA GLN A 111 6.29 22.45 -4.21
C GLN A 111 5.66 21.72 -3.02
N ARG A 112 5.40 22.47 -1.94
CA ARG A 112 4.84 21.97 -0.69
C ARG A 112 3.59 22.74 -0.33
N GLU A 113 2.50 22.02 -0.22
CA GLU A 113 1.22 22.54 0.26
C GLU A 113 0.81 21.83 1.55
N GLN A 114 0.11 22.50 2.42
CA GLN A 114 -0.35 21.93 3.68
C GLN A 114 -1.79 22.36 3.92
N LEU A 115 -2.62 21.40 4.34
CA LEU A 115 -3.95 21.66 4.86
C LEU A 115 -4.05 21.21 6.32
N SER A 116 -4.65 22.06 7.16
CA SER A 116 -5.10 21.66 8.49
C SER A 116 -6.37 20.80 8.40
N TYR A 117 -6.75 20.13 9.49
CA TYR A 117 -8.00 19.39 9.56
C TYR A 117 -9.23 20.30 9.33
N ALA A 118 -9.19 21.53 9.84
CA ALA A 118 -10.23 22.52 9.60
C ALA A 118 -10.35 22.90 8.11
N GLU A 119 -9.22 23.18 7.45
CA GLU A 119 -9.17 23.52 6.03
C GLU A 119 -9.58 22.34 5.14
N LEU A 120 -9.13 21.13 5.47
CA LEU A 120 -9.54 19.91 4.76
C LEU A 120 -11.05 19.74 4.83
N ALA A 121 -11.63 19.85 6.02
CA ALA A 121 -13.08 19.74 6.18
C ALA A 121 -13.85 20.81 5.39
N ALA A 122 -13.39 22.07 5.39
CA ALA A 122 -14.03 23.14 4.66
C ALA A 122 -13.99 22.92 3.13
N ARG A 123 -12.86 22.38 2.60
CA ARG A 123 -12.76 22.04 1.17
C ARG A 123 -13.62 20.84 0.80
N VAL A 124 -13.69 19.83 1.67
CA VAL A 124 -14.61 18.69 1.50
C VAL A 124 -16.05 19.18 1.43
N ALA A 125 -16.46 20.11 2.32
CA ALA A 125 -17.81 20.67 2.32
C ALA A 125 -18.12 21.43 0.99
N GLY A 126 -17.16 22.17 0.47
CA GLY A 126 -17.34 22.88 -0.81
C GLY A 126 -17.62 21.94 -1.98
N LEU A 127 -16.77 20.92 -2.15
CA LEU A 127 -16.96 19.91 -3.20
C LEU A 127 -18.21 19.07 -2.96
N GLN A 128 -18.53 18.72 -1.71
CA GLN A 128 -19.76 18.01 -1.37
C GLN A 128 -21.00 18.78 -1.84
N GLN A 129 -21.08 20.08 -1.57
CA GLN A 129 -22.21 20.91 -2.01
C GLN A 129 -22.35 20.89 -3.54
N HIS A 130 -21.23 20.94 -4.25
CA HIS A 130 -21.25 20.85 -5.71
C HIS A 130 -21.76 19.48 -6.19
N LEU A 131 -21.27 18.37 -5.63
CA LEU A 131 -21.74 17.02 -5.99
C LEU A 131 -23.25 16.85 -5.70
N LEU A 132 -23.73 17.35 -4.57
CA LEU A 132 -25.16 17.34 -4.24
C LEU A 132 -25.97 18.18 -5.22
N ALA A 133 -25.48 19.36 -5.64
CA ALA A 133 -26.14 20.21 -6.65
C ALA A 133 -26.22 19.53 -8.02
N LEU A 134 -25.25 18.65 -8.36
CA LEU A 134 -25.31 17.78 -9.54
C LEU A 134 -26.29 16.60 -9.38
N GLY A 135 -26.88 16.44 -8.19
CA GLY A 135 -27.79 15.34 -7.88
C GLY A 135 -27.07 14.00 -7.66
N VAL A 136 -25.79 14.00 -7.28
CA VAL A 136 -25.07 12.77 -6.90
C VAL A 136 -25.71 12.20 -5.66
N GLN A 137 -26.01 10.90 -5.66
CA GLN A 137 -26.70 10.17 -4.61
C GLN A 137 -25.85 9.01 -4.07
N PRO A 138 -26.19 8.44 -2.91
CA PRO A 138 -25.58 7.20 -2.43
C PRO A 138 -25.59 6.10 -3.49
N GLY A 139 -24.44 5.47 -3.71
CA GLY A 139 -24.25 4.44 -4.73
C GLY A 139 -23.84 4.96 -6.11
N ASP A 140 -23.95 6.26 -6.41
CA ASP A 140 -23.37 6.83 -7.62
C ASP A 140 -21.83 6.75 -7.58
N ARG A 141 -21.17 6.58 -8.72
CA ARG A 141 -19.72 6.47 -8.80
C ARG A 141 -19.10 7.82 -9.11
N VAL A 142 -18.13 8.20 -8.30
CA VAL A 142 -17.23 9.33 -8.51
C VAL A 142 -15.84 8.77 -8.76
N ALA A 143 -15.32 8.97 -9.97
CA ALA A 143 -14.01 8.49 -10.37
C ALA A 143 -12.97 9.60 -10.36
N ALA A 144 -11.69 9.25 -10.19
CA ALA A 144 -10.58 10.19 -10.28
C ALA A 144 -9.41 9.64 -11.09
N LEU A 145 -8.93 10.42 -12.04
CA LEU A 145 -7.68 10.20 -12.76
C LEU A 145 -6.68 11.27 -12.28
N MET A 146 -6.08 11.00 -11.12
CA MET A 146 -5.38 11.99 -10.31
C MET A 146 -4.05 11.48 -9.77
N PRO A 147 -3.05 12.34 -9.57
CA PRO A 147 -1.87 12.03 -8.79
C PRO A 147 -2.18 11.99 -7.28
N ASN A 148 -1.18 11.60 -6.47
CA ASN A 148 -1.29 11.54 -5.01
C ASN A 148 -1.21 12.95 -4.41
N THR A 149 -2.32 13.68 -4.41
CA THR A 149 -2.42 15.08 -3.96
C THR A 149 -3.58 15.29 -2.99
N TRP A 150 -3.60 16.44 -2.32
CA TRP A 150 -4.67 16.77 -1.39
C TRP A 150 -6.05 16.90 -2.07
N GLN A 151 -6.09 17.29 -3.35
CA GLN A 151 -7.34 17.37 -4.12
C GLN A 151 -7.98 15.98 -4.29
N THR A 152 -7.15 14.96 -4.48
CA THR A 152 -7.61 13.56 -4.60
C THR A 152 -8.24 13.09 -3.29
N VAL A 153 -7.64 13.46 -2.14
CA VAL A 153 -8.21 13.16 -0.81
C VAL A 153 -9.52 13.89 -0.57
N VAL A 154 -9.60 15.18 -0.94
CA VAL A 154 -10.84 15.96 -0.86
C VAL A 154 -11.94 15.33 -1.71
N GLY A 155 -11.62 14.90 -2.95
CA GLY A 155 -12.56 14.21 -3.84
C GLY A 155 -13.13 12.93 -3.23
N MET A 156 -12.27 12.10 -2.67
CA MET A 156 -12.68 10.87 -1.99
C MET A 156 -13.57 11.12 -0.77
N LEU A 157 -13.17 12.07 0.09
CA LEU A 157 -13.92 12.37 1.30
C LEU A 157 -15.28 13.03 0.99
N ALA A 158 -15.34 13.88 -0.03
CA ALA A 158 -16.60 14.47 -0.47
C ALA A 158 -17.55 13.41 -1.03
N ALA A 159 -17.07 12.48 -1.86
CA ALA A 159 -17.86 11.35 -2.35
C ALA A 159 -18.36 10.46 -1.19
N ALA A 160 -17.46 10.06 -0.29
CA ALA A 160 -17.80 9.21 0.85
C ALA A 160 -18.78 9.87 1.82
N SER A 161 -18.72 11.19 2.00
CA SER A 161 -19.62 11.94 2.90
C SER A 161 -21.11 11.86 2.52
N ILE A 162 -21.39 11.68 1.24
CA ILE A 162 -22.76 11.55 0.68
C ILE A 162 -23.12 10.09 0.33
N GLY A 163 -22.21 9.13 0.54
CA GLY A 163 -22.43 7.72 0.21
C GLY A 163 -22.19 7.36 -1.25
N ALA A 164 -21.58 8.24 -2.03
CA ALA A 164 -21.12 7.90 -3.38
C ALA A 164 -19.89 6.98 -3.33
N VAL A 165 -19.76 6.10 -4.32
CA VAL A 165 -18.70 5.10 -4.40
C VAL A 165 -17.48 5.70 -5.10
N TRP A 166 -16.35 5.72 -4.41
CA TRP A 166 -15.11 6.24 -4.95
C TRP A 166 -14.33 5.21 -5.76
N SER A 167 -13.70 5.65 -6.86
CA SER A 167 -12.74 4.85 -7.59
C SER A 167 -11.66 5.73 -8.18
N SER A 168 -10.39 5.32 -8.13
CA SER A 168 -9.29 6.14 -8.62
C SER A 168 -8.25 5.37 -9.42
N CYS A 169 -7.66 6.06 -10.40
CA CYS A 169 -6.50 5.62 -11.17
C CYS A 169 -5.42 6.71 -11.13
N SER A 170 -4.17 6.30 -11.15
CA SER A 170 -3.04 7.21 -11.34
C SER A 170 -2.99 7.73 -12.78
N PRO A 171 -2.57 8.98 -13.04
CA PRO A 171 -2.53 9.56 -14.37
C PRO A 171 -1.53 8.90 -15.33
N ASP A 172 -0.62 8.08 -14.79
CA ASP A 172 0.35 7.31 -15.56
C ASP A 172 -0.27 6.09 -16.27
N PHE A 173 -1.51 5.68 -15.94
CA PHE A 173 -2.21 4.64 -16.71
C PHE A 173 -2.43 5.07 -18.16
N GLY A 174 -2.27 4.14 -19.12
CA GLY A 174 -2.67 4.35 -20.51
C GLY A 174 -4.18 4.59 -20.63
N ALA A 175 -4.61 5.23 -21.73
CA ALA A 175 -6.04 5.54 -21.93
C ALA A 175 -6.91 4.28 -21.86
N GLN A 176 -6.52 3.21 -22.57
CA GLN A 176 -7.24 1.94 -22.53
C GLN A 176 -7.32 1.35 -21.11
N GLY A 177 -6.23 1.40 -20.34
CA GLY A 177 -6.22 0.93 -18.95
C GLY A 177 -7.18 1.69 -18.04
N VAL A 178 -7.42 2.98 -18.30
CA VAL A 178 -8.45 3.78 -17.59
C VAL A 178 -9.85 3.39 -18.06
N VAL A 179 -10.07 3.22 -19.36
CA VAL A 179 -11.34 2.80 -19.95
C VAL A 179 -11.72 1.40 -19.46
N ASP A 180 -10.79 0.45 -19.39
CA ASP A 180 -11.02 -0.90 -18.89
C ASP A 180 -11.47 -0.95 -17.42
N ARG A 181 -11.23 0.14 -16.67
CA ARG A 181 -11.65 0.30 -15.29
C ARG A 181 -12.92 1.13 -15.19
N PHE A 182 -12.83 2.38 -15.57
CA PHE A 182 -13.93 3.34 -15.41
C PHE A 182 -15.11 3.05 -16.33
N GLY A 183 -14.89 2.49 -17.52
CA GLY A 183 -15.95 2.04 -18.43
C GLY A 183 -16.83 0.94 -17.83
N GLN A 184 -16.29 0.09 -16.94
CA GLN A 184 -17.08 -0.94 -16.27
C GLN A 184 -18.02 -0.37 -15.19
N ILE A 185 -17.59 0.70 -14.50
CA ILE A 185 -18.32 1.27 -13.35
C ILE A 185 -19.20 2.46 -13.72
N GLU A 186 -19.07 3.00 -14.94
CA GLU A 186 -19.90 4.07 -15.47
C GLU A 186 -19.98 5.26 -14.48
N PRO A 187 -18.88 6.00 -14.27
CA PRO A 187 -18.85 7.07 -13.28
C PRO A 187 -19.73 8.24 -13.72
N ARG A 188 -20.46 8.82 -12.75
CA ARG A 188 -21.26 10.02 -12.97
C ARG A 188 -20.44 11.29 -13.03
N VAL A 189 -19.36 11.34 -12.24
CA VAL A 189 -18.40 12.44 -12.18
C VAL A 189 -16.99 11.90 -12.32
N LEU A 190 -16.17 12.55 -13.14
CA LEU A 190 -14.75 12.31 -13.25
C LEU A 190 -13.97 13.53 -12.77
N ILE A 191 -13.07 13.34 -11.83
CA ILE A 191 -12.08 14.34 -11.41
C ILE A 191 -10.76 13.98 -12.08
N ALA A 192 -10.18 14.91 -12.88
CA ALA A 192 -8.94 14.60 -13.58
C ALA A 192 -7.95 15.77 -13.52
N CYS A 193 -6.64 15.46 -13.40
CA CYS A 193 -5.60 16.47 -13.48
C CYS A 193 -5.37 16.92 -14.93
N SER A 194 -5.00 18.21 -15.12
CA SER A 194 -4.60 18.73 -16.43
C SER A 194 -3.26 18.18 -16.90
N GLY A 195 -2.38 17.84 -15.97
CA GLY A 195 -1.06 17.27 -16.21
C GLY A 195 -0.44 16.74 -14.92
N TYR A 196 0.76 16.17 -15.02
CA TYR A 196 1.55 15.73 -13.87
C TYR A 196 3.06 15.75 -14.20
N ARG A 197 3.90 15.60 -13.20
CA ARG A 197 5.35 15.47 -13.37
C ARG A 197 5.81 14.09 -12.97
N TYR A 198 6.72 13.51 -13.75
CA TYR A 198 7.36 12.25 -13.39
C TYR A 198 8.72 12.12 -14.05
N ALA A 199 9.75 11.78 -13.26
CA ALA A 199 11.14 11.65 -13.69
C ALA A 199 11.63 12.91 -14.46
N GLY A 200 11.36 14.10 -13.91
CA GLY A 200 11.74 15.38 -14.48
C GLY A 200 10.89 15.83 -15.67
N LYS A 201 9.99 15.01 -16.19
CA LYS A 201 9.16 15.31 -17.35
C LYS A 201 7.82 15.90 -16.94
N GLN A 202 7.39 16.94 -17.63
CA GLN A 202 6.03 17.46 -17.55
C GLN A 202 5.17 16.72 -18.59
N LEU A 203 4.08 16.15 -18.13
CA LEU A 203 3.17 15.34 -18.95
C LEU A 203 1.79 15.98 -18.97
N ASP A 204 1.32 16.31 -20.18
CA ASP A 204 -0.01 16.87 -20.45
C ASP A 204 -1.04 15.74 -20.57
N MET A 205 -2.21 15.92 -19.97
CA MET A 205 -3.29 14.94 -19.97
C MET A 205 -4.36 15.19 -21.04
N SER A 206 -4.28 16.29 -21.79
CA SER A 206 -5.34 16.71 -22.72
C SER A 206 -5.66 15.65 -23.77
N CYS A 207 -4.64 15.13 -24.48
CA CYS A 207 -4.85 14.08 -25.49
C CYS A 207 -5.42 12.80 -24.88
N LYS A 208 -4.93 12.40 -23.71
CA LYS A 208 -5.42 11.21 -23.01
C LYS A 208 -6.88 11.37 -22.57
N LEU A 209 -7.25 12.52 -22.03
CA LEU A 209 -8.64 12.81 -21.65
C LEU A 209 -9.56 12.83 -22.87
N ALA A 210 -9.13 13.44 -23.99
CA ALA A 210 -9.89 13.43 -25.24
C ALA A 210 -10.17 12.01 -25.76
N GLU A 211 -9.24 11.08 -25.58
CA GLU A 211 -9.41 9.67 -25.93
C GLU A 211 -10.35 8.92 -24.97
N ILE A 212 -10.28 9.20 -23.66
CA ILE A 212 -11.05 8.49 -22.62
C ILE A 212 -12.51 8.95 -22.57
N LEU A 213 -12.77 10.26 -22.58
CA LEU A 213 -14.08 10.84 -22.28
C LEU A 213 -15.23 10.29 -23.16
N PRO A 214 -15.07 10.12 -24.48
CA PRO A 214 -16.14 9.56 -25.33
C PRO A 214 -16.50 8.11 -25.01
N GLN A 215 -15.63 7.39 -24.30
CA GLN A 215 -15.79 5.97 -23.97
C GLN A 215 -16.38 5.74 -22.57
N LEU A 216 -16.57 6.81 -21.77
CA LEU A 216 -17.18 6.74 -20.45
C LEU A 216 -18.68 6.99 -20.51
N GLY A 217 -19.47 5.92 -20.60
CA GLY A 217 -20.92 6.02 -20.53
C GLY A 217 -21.43 6.60 -19.21
N GLY A 218 -22.48 7.40 -19.25
CA GLY A 218 -23.13 7.95 -18.04
C GLY A 218 -22.42 9.14 -17.37
N LEU A 219 -21.28 9.58 -17.91
CA LEU A 219 -20.52 10.71 -17.35
C LEU A 219 -21.30 12.03 -17.55
N GLN A 220 -21.61 12.70 -16.43
CA GLN A 220 -22.35 13.97 -16.44
C GLN A 220 -21.43 15.18 -16.36
N GLN A 221 -20.31 15.06 -15.60
CA GLN A 221 -19.38 16.15 -15.45
C GLN A 221 -17.92 15.70 -15.34
N LEU A 222 -17.05 16.47 -15.98
CA LEU A 222 -15.60 16.45 -15.77
C LEU A 222 -15.21 17.64 -14.90
N ILE A 223 -14.50 17.38 -13.79
CA ILE A 223 -13.87 18.40 -12.94
C ILE A 223 -12.37 18.37 -13.23
N VAL A 224 -11.81 19.43 -13.80
CA VAL A 224 -10.39 19.49 -14.14
C VAL A 224 -9.61 20.21 -13.05
N VAL A 225 -8.61 19.51 -12.51
CA VAL A 225 -7.68 20.01 -11.50
C VAL A 225 -6.42 20.52 -12.19
N PRO A 226 -6.09 21.82 -12.12
CA PRO A 226 -4.81 22.33 -12.61
C PRO A 226 -3.67 21.70 -11.82
N TYR A 227 -2.76 21.01 -12.50
CA TYR A 227 -1.65 20.34 -11.82
C TYR A 227 -0.44 20.17 -12.76
N GLY A 228 0.75 19.93 -12.17
CA GLY A 228 1.97 19.66 -12.91
C GLY A 228 2.48 20.84 -13.77
N GLY A 229 1.94 22.05 -13.58
CA GLY A 229 2.29 23.24 -14.37
C GLY A 229 1.59 23.30 -15.74
N VAL A 230 0.62 22.41 -16.00
CA VAL A 230 -0.19 22.37 -17.22
C VAL A 230 -1.49 23.13 -16.98
N GLN A 231 -1.80 24.10 -17.85
CA GLN A 231 -3.08 24.83 -17.80
C GLN A 231 -4.20 23.98 -18.43
N PRO A 232 -5.36 23.87 -17.77
CA PRO A 232 -6.47 23.07 -18.29
C PRO A 232 -7.13 23.76 -19.52
N CYS A 233 -7.32 23.01 -20.59
CA CYS A 233 -8.08 23.44 -21.74
C CYS A 233 -9.55 22.99 -21.63
N LEU A 234 -10.37 23.71 -20.85
CA LEU A 234 -11.76 23.32 -20.58
C LEU A 234 -12.65 23.31 -21.83
N ALA A 235 -12.40 24.23 -22.77
CA ALA A 235 -13.19 24.35 -23.97
C ALA A 235 -13.11 23.11 -24.88
N GLU A 236 -11.99 22.43 -24.88
CA GLU A 236 -11.77 21.22 -25.67
C GLU A 236 -12.70 20.06 -25.23
N PHE A 237 -12.93 19.93 -23.92
CA PHE A 237 -13.76 18.86 -23.37
C PHE A 237 -15.25 19.21 -23.29
N ALA A 238 -15.59 20.53 -23.31
CA ALA A 238 -16.95 21.00 -23.14
C ALA A 238 -17.92 20.54 -24.27
N SER A 239 -17.38 20.15 -25.43
CA SER A 239 -18.18 19.56 -26.53
C SER A 239 -18.58 18.09 -26.28
N VAL A 240 -17.89 17.40 -25.34
CA VAL A 240 -18.12 15.98 -25.03
C VAL A 240 -18.90 15.83 -23.72
N VAL A 241 -18.54 16.59 -22.68
CA VAL A 241 -19.14 16.50 -21.35
C VAL A 241 -19.10 17.88 -20.67
N SER A 242 -20.06 18.17 -19.78
CA SER A 242 -20.01 19.37 -18.95
C SER A 242 -18.68 19.41 -18.19
N THR A 243 -17.91 20.50 -18.38
CA THR A 243 -16.55 20.60 -17.84
C THR A 243 -16.41 21.84 -16.98
N VAL A 244 -15.87 21.68 -15.77
CA VAL A 244 -15.66 22.77 -14.82
C VAL A 244 -14.25 22.72 -14.24
N HIS A 245 -13.78 23.89 -13.82
CA HIS A 245 -12.49 24.03 -13.13
C HIS A 245 -12.64 23.70 -11.66
N TRP A 246 -11.65 22.99 -11.09
CA TRP A 246 -11.61 22.61 -9.66
C TRP A 246 -11.88 23.77 -8.72
N ASP A 247 -11.24 24.91 -8.94
CA ASP A 247 -11.38 26.07 -8.05
C ASP A 247 -12.80 26.65 -8.00
N HIS A 248 -13.64 26.37 -8.98
CA HIS A 248 -15.04 26.81 -8.96
C HIS A 248 -15.92 25.92 -8.07
N VAL A 249 -15.50 24.68 -7.81
CA VAL A 249 -16.34 23.67 -7.17
C VAL A 249 -15.81 23.21 -5.80
N SER A 250 -14.59 23.59 -5.44
CA SER A 250 -13.92 23.19 -4.20
C SER A 250 -13.60 24.36 -3.28
N GLN A 251 -14.31 25.50 -3.43
CA GLN A 251 -14.13 26.63 -2.53
C GLN A 251 -14.49 26.21 -1.10
N PRO A 252 -13.68 26.62 -0.10
CA PRO A 252 -13.98 26.31 1.29
C PRO A 252 -15.40 26.76 1.68
N ALA A 253 -16.18 25.85 2.22
CA ALA A 253 -17.53 26.11 2.70
C ALA A 253 -17.68 25.47 4.08
N GLY A 254 -18.31 26.05 5.02
CA GLY A 254 -18.62 25.59 6.37
C GLY A 254 -18.08 24.19 6.78
N SER A 255 -18.93 23.36 7.36
CA SER A 255 -18.62 21.96 7.69
C SER A 255 -19.37 21.01 6.75
N PRO A 256 -18.79 19.88 6.35
CA PRO A 256 -19.50 18.90 5.56
C PRO A 256 -20.63 18.26 6.38
N ALA A 257 -21.74 17.95 5.70
CA ALA A 257 -22.80 17.12 6.23
C ALA A 257 -22.47 15.64 5.95
N PHE A 258 -22.87 14.74 6.84
CA PHE A 258 -22.61 13.32 6.69
C PHE A 258 -23.92 12.56 6.62
N THR A 259 -24.13 11.88 5.50
CA THR A 259 -25.30 11.01 5.33
C THR A 259 -25.14 9.77 6.21
N ALA A 260 -26.13 9.44 7.01
CA ALA A 260 -26.20 8.17 7.72
C ALA A 260 -26.37 7.04 6.70
N LEU A 261 -25.50 6.05 6.72
CA LEU A 261 -25.40 5.00 5.70
C LEU A 261 -25.27 3.64 6.38
N PRO A 262 -25.87 2.58 5.83
CA PRO A 262 -25.69 1.22 6.33
C PRO A 262 -24.21 0.84 6.47
N PHE A 263 -23.88 0.03 7.47
CA PHE A 263 -22.50 -0.44 7.70
C PHE A 263 -21.83 -1.02 6.44
N ALA A 264 -22.59 -1.78 5.64
CA ALA A 264 -22.14 -2.39 4.40
C ALA A 264 -22.28 -1.47 3.17
N GLN A 265 -22.51 -0.14 3.34
CA GLN A 265 -22.55 0.78 2.20
C GLN A 265 -21.30 0.64 1.35
N PRO A 266 -21.40 0.46 0.01
CA PRO A 266 -20.23 0.50 -0.89
C PRO A 266 -19.46 1.81 -0.74
N LEU A 267 -18.15 1.71 -0.50
CA LEU A 267 -17.24 2.85 -0.31
C LEU A 267 -16.29 3.02 -1.48
N TYR A 268 -15.63 1.91 -1.86
CA TYR A 268 -14.62 1.89 -2.92
C TYR A 268 -14.94 0.84 -3.97
N ILE A 269 -14.56 1.12 -5.21
CA ILE A 269 -14.30 0.11 -6.21
C ILE A 269 -12.81 0.17 -6.53
N LEU A 270 -12.10 -0.89 -6.14
CA LEU A 270 -10.68 -1.07 -6.40
C LEU A 270 -10.48 -2.13 -7.49
N TYR A 271 -9.31 -2.10 -8.13
CA TYR A 271 -9.03 -2.98 -9.24
C TYR A 271 -7.87 -3.90 -8.96
N SER A 272 -8.06 -5.20 -9.15
CA SER A 272 -6.96 -6.14 -9.22
C SER A 272 -6.74 -6.58 -10.67
N SER A 273 -5.47 -6.66 -11.06
CA SER A 273 -5.09 -7.19 -12.36
C SER A 273 -5.33 -8.70 -12.35
N GLY A 274 -6.45 -9.14 -12.92
CA GLY A 274 -6.65 -10.56 -13.20
C GLY A 274 -5.67 -11.04 -14.29
N THR A 275 -5.20 -12.27 -14.17
CA THR A 275 -4.33 -12.90 -15.17
C THR A 275 -5.05 -13.18 -16.50
N THR A 276 -6.38 -13.06 -16.55
CA THR A 276 -7.22 -13.53 -17.66
C THR A 276 -8.41 -12.60 -17.95
N GLY A 277 -8.20 -11.32 -18.32
CA GLY A 277 -9.32 -10.46 -18.75
C GLY A 277 -9.21 -9.02 -18.28
N VAL A 278 -10.31 -8.26 -18.38
CA VAL A 278 -10.40 -6.90 -17.81
C VAL A 278 -10.21 -6.96 -16.28
N PRO A 279 -9.71 -5.90 -15.65
CA PRO A 279 -9.51 -5.87 -14.20
C PRO A 279 -10.80 -6.21 -13.45
N LYS A 280 -10.67 -7.01 -12.37
CA LYS A 280 -11.77 -7.23 -11.43
C LYS A 280 -12.11 -5.90 -10.75
N CYS A 281 -13.38 -5.53 -10.72
CA CYS A 281 -13.88 -4.38 -9.98
C CYS A 281 -14.37 -4.84 -8.60
N ILE A 282 -13.54 -4.69 -7.59
CA ILE A 282 -13.80 -5.21 -6.23
C ILE A 282 -14.51 -4.14 -5.42
N VAL A 283 -15.68 -4.44 -4.89
CA VAL A 283 -16.50 -3.51 -4.11
C VAL A 283 -16.24 -3.68 -2.62
N HIS A 284 -15.75 -2.63 -1.97
CA HIS A 284 -15.47 -2.62 -0.53
C HIS A 284 -16.50 -1.82 0.25
N GLY A 285 -16.91 -2.34 1.42
CA GLY A 285 -17.88 -1.71 2.31
C GLY A 285 -17.24 -0.69 3.27
N ALA A 286 -17.99 0.33 3.62
CA ALA A 286 -17.53 1.46 4.44
C ALA A 286 -17.17 1.05 5.88
N GLY A 287 -18.07 0.39 6.58
CA GLY A 287 -17.86 0.02 7.99
C GLY A 287 -16.76 -1.01 8.16
N GLY A 288 -16.74 -2.03 7.30
CA GLY A 288 -15.69 -3.06 7.32
C GLY A 288 -14.30 -2.49 7.07
N THR A 289 -14.17 -1.63 6.06
CA THR A 289 -12.91 -0.93 5.77
C THR A 289 -12.48 -0.06 6.94
N LEU A 290 -13.39 0.70 7.54
CA LEU A 290 -13.08 1.57 8.69
C LEU A 290 -12.52 0.78 9.87
N LEU A 291 -13.21 -0.27 10.30
CA LEU A 291 -12.80 -1.09 11.44
C LEU A 291 -11.43 -1.76 11.19
N GLN A 292 -11.26 -2.28 10.00
CA GLN A 292 -10.04 -2.96 9.62
C GLN A 292 -8.84 -1.99 9.62
N HIS A 293 -9.00 -0.81 9.03
CA HIS A 293 -7.93 0.19 8.98
C HIS A 293 -7.65 0.81 10.36
N LEU A 294 -8.67 1.02 11.20
CA LEU A 294 -8.46 1.45 12.59
C LEU A 294 -7.61 0.42 13.37
N LYS A 295 -7.94 -0.87 13.24
CA LYS A 295 -7.17 -1.95 13.84
C LYS A 295 -5.72 -1.98 13.33
N GLU A 296 -5.50 -1.82 12.02
CA GLU A 296 -4.16 -1.87 11.43
C GLU A 296 -3.33 -0.65 11.77
N HIS A 297 -3.86 0.54 11.55
CA HIS A 297 -3.16 1.77 11.89
C HIS A 297 -2.93 1.92 13.40
N GLY A 298 -4.00 1.78 14.18
CA GLY A 298 -3.97 2.06 15.61
C GLY A 298 -3.21 1.01 16.41
N LEU A 299 -3.41 -0.27 16.12
CA LEU A 299 -2.81 -1.35 16.91
C LEU A 299 -1.50 -1.85 16.29
N HIS A 300 -1.53 -2.25 15.04
CA HIS A 300 -0.38 -2.89 14.38
C HIS A 300 0.73 -1.92 13.98
N THR A 301 0.36 -0.69 13.62
CA THR A 301 1.31 0.36 13.24
C THR A 301 1.62 1.31 14.40
N ASP A 302 0.81 1.26 15.47
CA ASP A 302 0.90 2.15 16.62
C ASP A 302 0.83 3.64 16.23
N LEU A 303 -0.03 3.94 15.23
CA LEU A 303 -0.27 5.30 14.73
C LEU A 303 -1.13 6.09 15.72
N GLY A 304 -0.74 7.32 16.01
CA GLY A 304 -1.49 8.26 16.86
C GLY A 304 -1.57 9.66 16.27
N SER A 305 -2.23 10.57 16.98
CA SER A 305 -2.51 11.93 16.53
C SER A 305 -1.26 12.81 16.36
N GLU A 306 -0.16 12.46 17.04
CA GLU A 306 1.11 13.18 16.96
C GLU A 306 2.06 12.61 15.92
N ASP A 307 1.64 11.55 15.24
CA ASP A 307 2.45 10.87 14.22
C ASP A 307 2.31 11.53 12.86
N VAL A 308 3.36 11.39 12.06
CA VAL A 308 3.39 11.73 10.65
C VAL A 308 3.57 10.46 9.85
N LEU A 309 2.55 10.11 9.08
CA LEU A 309 2.51 8.91 8.25
C LEU A 309 2.83 9.27 6.80
N PHE A 310 3.82 8.63 6.25
CA PHE A 310 4.13 8.65 4.83
C PHE A 310 4.12 7.24 4.25
N TYR A 311 3.33 7.01 3.22
CA TYR A 311 3.41 5.79 2.41
C TYR A 311 3.69 6.18 0.96
N PHE A 312 4.81 5.72 0.40
CA PHE A 312 5.09 5.94 -1.03
C PHE A 312 4.13 5.10 -1.87
N THR A 313 3.15 5.75 -2.47
CA THR A 313 2.04 5.10 -3.20
C THR A 313 1.44 6.05 -4.25
N THR A 314 0.62 5.50 -5.14
CA THR A 314 -0.22 6.25 -6.08
C THR A 314 -1.69 5.99 -5.77
N CYS A 315 -2.59 6.88 -6.17
CA CYS A 315 -4.02 6.73 -5.91
C CYS A 315 -4.69 5.56 -6.66
N GLY A 316 -3.98 4.91 -7.59
CA GLY A 316 -4.40 3.67 -8.25
C GLY A 316 -4.04 2.39 -7.50
N TRP A 317 -3.34 2.49 -6.39
CA TRP A 317 -2.94 1.36 -5.55
C TRP A 317 -3.64 1.39 -4.19
N MET A 318 -4.10 0.24 -3.67
CA MET A 318 -4.90 0.17 -2.44
C MET A 318 -4.20 0.76 -1.20
N MET A 319 -2.86 0.79 -1.19
CA MET A 319 -2.12 1.43 -0.10
C MET A 319 -2.38 2.93 0.00
N TRP A 320 -2.87 3.59 -1.05
CA TRP A 320 -3.35 4.96 -0.96
C TRP A 320 -4.63 5.06 -0.13
N ASN A 321 -5.59 4.14 -0.32
CA ASN A 321 -6.82 4.08 0.47
C ASN A 321 -6.49 3.79 1.95
N TRP A 322 -5.53 2.89 2.18
CA TRP A 322 -5.01 2.60 3.50
C TRP A 322 -4.34 3.85 4.13
N LEU A 323 -3.43 4.54 3.41
CA LEU A 323 -2.79 5.77 3.87
C LEU A 323 -3.81 6.82 4.30
N VAL A 324 -4.83 7.10 3.46
CA VAL A 324 -5.83 8.13 3.74
C VAL A 324 -6.63 7.81 5.00
N SER A 325 -6.86 6.54 5.30
CA SER A 325 -7.55 6.12 6.52
C SER A 325 -6.79 6.48 7.81
N GLY A 326 -5.50 6.81 7.75
CA GLY A 326 -4.73 7.33 8.88
C GLY A 326 -5.31 8.61 9.48
N LEU A 327 -6.07 9.40 8.70
CA LEU A 327 -6.80 10.57 9.19
C LEU A 327 -7.77 10.23 10.33
N ALA A 328 -8.34 9.02 10.35
CA ALA A 328 -9.26 8.58 11.41
C ALA A 328 -8.62 8.57 12.80
N LEU A 329 -7.29 8.50 12.88
CA LEU A 329 -6.51 8.55 14.13
C LEU A 329 -5.97 9.95 14.45
N GLY A 330 -6.28 10.95 13.63
CA GLY A 330 -5.85 12.33 13.82
C GLY A 330 -4.39 12.61 13.41
N ALA A 331 -3.74 11.68 12.70
CA ALA A 331 -2.36 11.79 12.24
C ALA A 331 -2.19 12.78 11.08
N THR A 332 -0.98 13.29 10.88
CA THR A 332 -0.61 14.04 9.68
C THR A 332 -0.21 13.06 8.58
N LEU A 333 -0.74 13.21 7.37
CA LEU A 333 -0.37 12.39 6.21
C LEU A 333 0.54 13.18 5.27
N VAL A 334 1.63 12.57 4.82
CA VAL A 334 2.47 13.10 3.76
C VAL A 334 2.07 12.43 2.45
N LEU A 335 1.73 13.24 1.47
CA LEU A 335 1.39 12.84 0.10
C LEU A 335 2.54 13.27 -0.81
N TYR A 336 3.10 12.35 -1.55
CA TYR A 336 4.17 12.64 -2.49
C TYR A 336 3.78 12.20 -3.90
N ASP A 337 3.89 13.12 -4.85
CA ASP A 337 3.71 12.84 -6.28
C ASP A 337 5.02 13.09 -7.02
N GLY A 338 5.61 12.03 -7.56
CA GLY A 338 6.87 12.05 -8.30
C GLY A 338 7.64 10.74 -8.26
N SER A 339 8.77 10.72 -8.96
CA SER A 339 9.70 9.60 -8.96
C SER A 339 10.43 9.48 -7.61
N PRO A 340 10.64 8.27 -7.08
CA PRO A 340 11.43 8.07 -5.87
C PRO A 340 12.94 8.15 -6.10
N PHE A 341 13.39 8.20 -7.38
CA PHE A 341 14.79 8.07 -7.79
C PHE A 341 15.35 9.29 -8.52
N GLU A 342 14.60 10.37 -8.68
CA GLU A 342 15.08 11.56 -9.36
C GLU A 342 15.62 12.59 -8.37
N PRO A 343 16.76 13.24 -8.66
CA PRO A 343 17.22 14.37 -7.87
C PRO A 343 16.19 15.50 -7.98
N ALA A 344 15.90 16.18 -6.88
CA ALA A 344 15.10 17.38 -6.95
C ALA A 344 15.75 18.37 -7.90
N SER A 345 15.02 18.85 -8.89
CA SER A 345 15.45 19.95 -9.76
C SER A 345 15.66 21.26 -9.02
N ARG A 346 15.20 21.33 -7.77
CA ARG A 346 15.47 22.37 -6.76
C ARG A 346 15.63 21.72 -5.39
N PRO A 347 16.59 22.15 -4.55
CA PRO A 347 16.59 21.81 -3.14
C PRO A 347 15.24 22.25 -2.54
N LEU A 348 14.67 21.45 -1.64
CA LEU A 348 13.47 21.82 -0.87
C LEU A 348 13.76 23.19 -0.22
N LYS A 349 13.29 24.27 -0.85
CA LYS A 349 13.50 25.62 -0.30
C LYS A 349 12.71 25.70 1.01
N ASN A 350 13.42 26.05 2.10
CA ASN A 350 12.91 26.55 3.37
C ASN A 350 12.55 25.57 4.48
N VAL A 351 13.04 24.34 4.50
CA VAL A 351 12.88 23.53 5.74
C VAL A 351 13.83 24.01 6.85
N GLY A 352 15.05 24.41 6.47
CA GLY A 352 16.03 24.98 7.43
C GLY A 352 15.66 26.36 7.96
N GLU A 353 15.03 27.21 7.15
CA GLU A 353 14.62 28.57 7.57
C GLU A 353 13.36 28.55 8.44
N ALA A 354 12.39 27.67 8.19
CA ALA A 354 11.20 27.52 9.02
C ALA A 354 11.55 26.92 10.41
N ALA A 355 12.46 25.94 10.47
CA ALA A 355 12.97 25.39 11.71
C ALA A 355 13.80 26.43 12.48
N SER A 356 14.67 27.19 11.78
CA SER A 356 15.45 28.30 12.35
C SER A 356 14.54 29.45 12.81
N ALA A 357 13.47 29.80 12.10
CA ALA A 357 12.51 30.82 12.48
C ALA A 357 11.70 30.39 13.71
N ARG A 358 11.25 29.14 13.80
CA ARG A 358 10.57 28.61 15.00
C ARG A 358 11.49 28.50 16.20
N GLN A 359 12.76 28.11 16.00
CA GLN A 359 13.77 28.13 17.07
C GLN A 359 14.12 29.55 17.55
N LYS A 360 14.18 30.53 16.64
CA LYS A 360 14.34 31.93 16.99
C LYS A 360 13.11 32.51 17.72
N GLN A 361 11.90 32.06 17.35
CA GLN A 361 10.67 32.49 18.02
C GLN A 361 10.50 31.83 19.40
N ALA A 362 10.91 30.56 19.54
CA ALA A 362 10.97 29.85 20.82
C ALA A 362 12.03 30.51 21.76
N LYS A 363 13.21 30.84 21.23
CA LYS A 363 14.24 31.57 21.96
C LYS A 363 13.80 32.99 22.38
N LYS A 364 13.01 33.70 21.56
CA LYS A 364 12.45 35.00 21.91
C LYS A 364 11.40 34.95 23.03
N ARG A 365 10.68 33.84 23.18
CA ARG A 365 9.73 33.61 24.29
C ARG A 365 10.41 33.17 25.58
N SER A 366 11.63 32.63 25.52
CA SER A 366 12.43 32.20 26.68
C SER A 366 13.32 33.29 27.30
N LEU A 367 13.43 34.46 26.67
CA LEU A 367 14.31 35.53 27.09
C LEU A 367 13.63 36.61 28.00
N HIS A 368 12.57 36.21 28.75
CA HIS A 368 12.06 36.99 29.87
C HIS A 368 12.06 36.08 31.12
N GLY A 369 13.21 35.93 31.74
CA GLY A 369 13.35 35.30 33.05
C GLY A 369 14.66 34.57 33.29
N VAL A 370 15.60 35.28 33.97
CA VAL A 370 16.61 34.81 34.96
C VAL A 370 17.93 34.20 34.49
N ASN A 371 18.99 35.00 34.67
CA ASN A 371 20.39 34.79 35.13
C ASN A 371 21.17 33.48 34.87
N GLU A 372 22.31 33.76 34.21
CA GLU A 372 23.71 33.29 34.37
C GLU A 372 24.01 32.01 35.17
N HIS A 373 24.59 30.99 34.46
CA HIS A 373 25.96 30.52 34.72
C HIS A 373 26.43 29.53 33.66
N SER A 374 27.63 29.86 33.12
CA SER A 374 28.67 29.00 32.50
C SER A 374 28.32 28.10 31.31
N GLU A 375 28.81 28.58 30.15
CA GLU A 375 29.05 27.80 28.93
C GLU A 375 30.18 26.78 29.06
N PRO A 376 30.17 25.77 28.19
CA PRO A 376 31.35 25.50 27.40
C PRO A 376 31.15 25.78 25.91
N VAL A 377 32.05 26.57 25.39
CA VAL A 377 32.28 26.93 24.00
C VAL A 377 32.54 25.66 23.17
N PHE A 378 31.63 25.31 22.27
CA PHE A 378 31.95 24.41 21.20
C PHE A 378 32.31 25.22 19.94
N ASN A 379 33.58 25.14 19.60
CA ASN A 379 34.20 25.71 18.41
C ASN A 379 33.52 25.18 17.14
N ALA A 380 32.84 26.06 16.43
CA ALA A 380 32.47 25.83 15.03
C ALA A 380 33.74 26.04 14.17
N ALA A 381 34.51 24.96 13.98
CA ALA A 381 35.64 24.93 13.07
C ALA A 381 35.34 24.02 11.87
N LYS A 382 35.23 24.67 10.72
CA LYS A 382 35.50 24.14 9.37
C LYS A 382 34.79 22.85 8.99
N ALA A 383 33.52 22.96 8.57
CA ALA A 383 32.98 22.04 7.57
C ALA A 383 33.70 22.34 6.24
N THR A 384 34.68 21.53 5.90
CA THR A 384 35.19 21.41 4.54
C THR A 384 34.00 20.99 3.67
N GLU A 385 33.65 21.78 2.65
CA GLU A 385 32.77 21.42 1.56
C GLU A 385 33.34 20.20 0.82
N VAL A 386 33.08 19.02 1.33
CA VAL A 386 33.03 17.83 0.50
C VAL A 386 31.60 17.85 -0.05
N GLY A 387 31.48 18.30 -1.29
CA GLY A 387 30.22 18.26 -2.04
C GLY A 387 29.81 16.80 -2.23
N PHE A 388 29.06 16.27 -1.28
CA PHE A 388 28.31 15.06 -1.47
C PHE A 388 27.25 15.34 -2.54
N GLN A 389 27.46 14.90 -3.77
CA GLN A 389 26.38 14.76 -4.73
C GLN A 389 25.40 13.76 -4.12
N ARG A 390 24.26 14.27 -3.59
CA ARG A 390 23.19 13.41 -3.06
C ARG A 390 22.72 12.47 -4.17
N SER A 391 22.62 11.20 -3.85
CA SER A 391 22.11 10.19 -4.77
C SER A 391 20.65 10.49 -5.11
N ALA A 392 20.26 10.31 -6.37
CA ALA A 392 18.86 10.38 -6.80
C ALA A 392 17.93 9.49 -5.96
N ALA A 393 18.46 8.43 -5.36
CA ALA A 393 17.73 7.50 -4.51
C ALA A 393 17.39 8.05 -3.11
N GLU A 394 18.00 9.15 -2.65
CA GLU A 394 17.78 9.70 -1.31
C GLU A 394 16.53 10.59 -1.18
N ARG A 395 15.81 10.85 -2.29
CA ARG A 395 14.66 11.76 -2.31
C ARG A 395 13.62 11.49 -1.22
N LEU A 396 13.21 10.23 -1.05
CA LEU A 396 12.23 9.89 -0.02
C LEU A 396 12.84 9.93 1.39
N ILE A 397 14.13 9.74 1.52
CA ILE A 397 14.84 9.87 2.81
C ILE A 397 14.90 11.33 3.22
N ASP A 398 15.18 12.25 2.27
CA ASP A 398 15.09 13.69 2.49
C ASP A 398 13.71 14.10 3.06
N LEU A 399 12.62 13.50 2.53
CA LEU A 399 11.26 13.76 3.02
C LEU A 399 11.05 13.24 4.45
N ILE A 400 11.62 12.08 4.80
CA ILE A 400 11.50 11.51 6.15
C ILE A 400 12.03 12.50 7.19
N ASP A 401 13.18 13.09 6.93
CA ASP A 401 13.80 14.04 7.84
C ASP A 401 13.11 15.41 7.80
N ALA A 402 12.82 15.91 6.61
CA ALA A 402 12.22 17.22 6.40
C ALA A 402 10.82 17.37 7.03
N GLU A 403 9.98 16.35 6.90
CA GLU A 403 8.61 16.35 7.41
C GLU A 403 8.49 15.65 8.78
N ASN A 404 9.60 15.25 9.40
CA ASN A 404 9.62 14.54 10.68
C ASN A 404 8.74 13.27 10.67
N ILE A 405 8.83 12.49 9.61
CA ILE A 405 8.01 11.30 9.43
C ILE A 405 8.33 10.28 10.53
N SER A 406 7.30 9.80 11.19
CA SER A 406 7.42 8.78 12.25
C SER A 406 7.17 7.36 11.74
N ILE A 407 6.39 7.21 10.67
CA ILE A 407 6.08 5.94 10.03
C ILE A 407 6.27 6.09 8.53
N PHE A 408 7.19 5.30 7.97
CA PHE A 408 7.51 5.28 6.55
C PHE A 408 7.11 3.98 5.90
N GLY A 409 6.21 4.04 4.92
CA GLY A 409 5.78 2.90 4.12
C GLY A 409 6.35 2.95 2.71
N THR A 410 6.85 1.80 2.24
CA THR A 410 7.46 1.67 0.92
C THR A 410 7.35 0.24 0.38
N SER A 411 8.03 -0.06 -0.73
CA SER A 411 8.14 -1.41 -1.29
C SER A 411 9.48 -2.06 -0.94
N ALA A 412 9.51 -3.39 -0.89
CA ALA A 412 10.75 -4.16 -0.76
C ALA A 412 11.76 -3.79 -1.85
N LYS A 413 11.27 -3.52 -3.06
CA LYS A 413 12.09 -3.09 -4.19
C LYS A 413 12.81 -1.75 -3.96
N TYR A 414 12.14 -0.78 -3.33
CA TYR A 414 12.77 0.50 -3.02
C TYR A 414 13.92 0.32 -2.01
N LEU A 415 13.71 -0.49 -0.96
CA LEU A 415 14.74 -0.80 0.03
C LEU A 415 15.95 -1.49 -0.63
N ALA A 416 15.71 -2.48 -1.50
CA ALA A 416 16.78 -3.14 -2.26
C ALA A 416 17.52 -2.18 -3.20
N ALA A 417 16.82 -1.23 -3.82
CA ALA A 417 17.44 -0.21 -4.67
C ALA A 417 18.33 0.74 -3.88
N LEU A 418 17.92 1.16 -2.67
CA LEU A 418 18.75 1.96 -1.77
C LEU A 418 20.01 1.22 -1.35
N GLU A 419 19.90 -0.05 -0.98
CA GLU A 419 21.04 -0.89 -0.60
C GLU A 419 22.04 -1.02 -1.75
N LYS A 420 21.55 -1.36 -2.96
CA LYS A 420 22.39 -1.48 -4.17
C LYS A 420 23.05 -0.15 -4.57
N ALA A 421 22.41 0.98 -4.27
CA ALA A 421 22.98 2.32 -4.48
C ALA A 421 23.97 2.73 -3.37
N GLY A 422 24.17 1.91 -2.35
CA GLY A 422 25.05 2.21 -1.21
C GLY A 422 24.57 3.37 -0.34
N VAL A 423 23.27 3.66 -0.32
CA VAL A 423 22.70 4.73 0.50
C VAL A 423 22.69 4.29 1.95
N GLU A 424 23.22 5.12 2.85
CA GLU A 424 23.25 4.88 4.29
C GLU A 424 22.54 6.04 5.03
N PRO A 425 21.19 5.99 5.13
CA PRO A 425 20.39 7.07 5.67
C PRO A 425 20.82 7.57 7.05
N HIS A 426 21.27 6.67 7.94
CA HIS A 426 21.74 7.04 9.28
C HIS A 426 22.98 7.95 9.29
N ARG A 427 23.75 8.00 8.19
CA ARG A 427 24.93 8.86 8.06
C ARG A 427 24.61 10.22 7.49
N SER A 428 23.59 10.30 6.66
CA SER A 428 23.21 11.53 5.94
C SER A 428 22.03 12.28 6.57
N HIS A 429 21.22 11.60 7.39
CA HIS A 429 19.97 12.09 7.97
C HIS A 429 19.86 11.79 9.47
N GLN A 430 19.02 12.51 10.17
CA GLN A 430 18.83 12.32 11.63
C GLN A 430 17.83 11.20 11.95
N LEU A 431 16.75 11.08 11.17
CA LEU A 431 15.68 10.08 11.31
C LEU A 431 15.14 9.97 12.76
N SER A 432 15.18 11.08 13.51
CA SER A 432 14.97 11.09 14.96
C SER A 432 13.58 10.60 15.34
N ARG A 433 12.54 10.97 14.58
CA ARG A 433 11.15 10.58 14.82
C ARG A 433 10.74 9.24 14.18
N LEU A 434 11.56 8.70 13.27
CA LEU A 434 11.22 7.46 12.58
C LEU A 434 11.19 6.31 13.59
N LYS A 435 10.01 5.70 13.78
CA LYS A 435 9.76 4.58 14.70
C LYS A 435 9.37 3.27 14.01
N ALA A 436 8.90 3.37 12.76
CA ALA A 436 8.53 2.18 11.97
C ALA A 436 8.81 2.38 10.47
N VAL A 437 9.23 1.29 9.83
CA VAL A 437 9.31 1.15 8.36
C VAL A 437 8.40 0.01 7.95
N LEU A 438 7.51 0.27 7.00
CA LEU A 438 6.56 -0.70 6.46
C LEU A 438 6.99 -1.09 5.05
N SER A 439 7.00 -2.38 4.74
CA SER A 439 7.40 -2.89 3.42
C SER A 439 6.35 -3.84 2.87
N THR A 440 5.89 -3.59 1.63
CA THR A 440 4.94 -4.47 0.93
C THR A 440 5.16 -4.48 -0.59
N GLY A 441 4.29 -5.15 -1.33
CA GLY A 441 4.32 -5.27 -2.79
C GLY A 441 5.05 -6.52 -3.28
N SER A 442 6.05 -6.98 -2.54
CA SER A 442 6.73 -8.27 -2.70
C SER A 442 7.34 -8.69 -1.37
N PRO A 443 7.68 -9.98 -1.18
CA PRO A 443 8.39 -10.42 0.02
C PRO A 443 9.70 -9.65 0.20
N LEU A 444 9.96 -9.16 1.41
CA LEU A 444 11.22 -8.51 1.72
C LEU A 444 12.33 -9.58 1.87
N ALA A 445 13.41 -9.45 1.12
CA ALA A 445 14.55 -10.34 1.21
C ALA A 445 15.26 -10.19 2.56
N HIS A 446 16.01 -11.23 2.98
CA HIS A 446 16.77 -11.22 4.24
C HIS A 446 17.75 -10.04 4.31
N GLU A 447 18.41 -9.76 3.20
CA GLU A 447 19.37 -8.66 3.04
C GLU A 447 18.69 -7.31 3.27
N GLY A 448 17.42 -7.15 2.82
CA GLY A 448 16.64 -5.93 3.06
C GLY A 448 16.34 -5.71 4.55
N PHE A 449 16.11 -6.78 5.34
CA PHE A 449 16.02 -6.66 6.79
C PHE A 449 17.34 -6.20 7.40
N ASP A 450 18.45 -6.84 7.01
CA ASP A 450 19.79 -6.49 7.48
C ASP A 450 20.15 -5.04 7.11
N TYR A 451 19.81 -4.62 5.88
CA TYR A 451 20.03 -3.27 5.39
C TYR A 451 19.31 -2.22 6.24
N VAL A 452 18.04 -2.42 6.55
CA VAL A 452 17.27 -1.45 7.35
C VAL A 452 17.90 -1.26 8.73
N TYR A 453 18.26 -2.32 9.44
CA TYR A 453 18.87 -2.20 10.77
C TYR A 453 20.30 -1.69 10.75
N ARG A 454 21.04 -1.97 9.70
CA ARG A 454 22.41 -1.46 9.51
C ARG A 454 22.43 -0.01 9.07
N SER A 455 21.54 0.37 8.15
CA SER A 455 21.68 1.61 7.38
C SER A 455 20.63 2.67 7.66
N PHE A 456 19.42 2.31 8.17
CA PHE A 456 18.44 3.30 8.62
C PHE A 456 18.61 3.63 10.10
N LYS A 457 18.18 2.73 10.97
CA LYS A 457 18.16 2.95 12.42
C LYS A 457 18.04 1.62 13.14
N PRO A 458 18.88 1.32 14.16
CA PRO A 458 18.79 0.06 14.89
C PRO A 458 17.52 -0.07 15.75
N ASP A 459 16.97 1.06 16.24
CA ASP A 459 15.74 1.05 17.06
C ASP A 459 14.53 1.53 16.26
N LEU A 460 13.97 0.64 15.42
CA LEU A 460 12.69 0.82 14.75
C LEU A 460 11.98 -0.52 14.54
N CYS A 461 10.66 -0.48 14.40
CA CYS A 461 9.88 -1.65 14.02
C CYS A 461 9.84 -1.78 12.49
N LEU A 462 10.53 -2.79 11.94
CA LEU A 462 10.43 -3.12 10.52
C LEU A 462 9.27 -4.10 10.30
N SER A 463 8.23 -3.64 9.63
CA SER A 463 7.02 -4.41 9.35
C SER A 463 6.99 -4.83 7.89
N SER A 464 7.31 -6.09 7.58
CA SER A 464 6.93 -6.67 6.30
C SER A 464 5.44 -7.01 6.33
N ILE A 465 4.71 -6.67 5.27
CA ILE A 465 3.24 -6.73 5.23
C ILE A 465 2.81 -7.57 4.03
N SER A 466 1.88 -8.50 4.27
CA SER A 466 1.19 -9.26 3.22
C SER A 466 -0.32 -9.13 3.37
N GLY A 467 -0.95 -8.81 2.27
CA GLY A 467 -2.39 -8.63 2.12
C GLY A 467 -2.71 -8.29 0.66
N GLY A 468 -3.84 -7.69 0.39
CA GLY A 468 -4.20 -7.42 -1.00
C GLY A 468 -5.28 -6.38 -1.20
N THR A 469 -5.34 -5.92 -2.44
CA THR A 469 -6.45 -5.11 -2.94
C THR A 469 -7.79 -5.83 -2.72
N ASP A 470 -7.77 -7.15 -2.79
CA ASP A 470 -8.93 -8.01 -2.67
C ASP A 470 -9.65 -7.87 -1.33
N ILE A 471 -8.92 -7.58 -0.27
CA ILE A 471 -9.50 -7.39 1.09
C ILE A 471 -9.32 -5.97 1.63
N VAL A 472 -8.69 -5.10 0.88
CA VAL A 472 -8.28 -3.72 1.27
C VAL A 472 -7.57 -3.68 2.64
N SER A 473 -6.78 -4.69 2.93
CA SER A 473 -6.26 -5.02 4.26
C SER A 473 -5.02 -5.93 4.19
N CYS A 474 -4.55 -6.34 5.38
CA CYS A 474 -3.43 -7.24 5.57
C CYS A 474 -3.83 -8.52 6.32
N PHE A 475 -3.34 -9.68 5.85
CA PHE A 475 -3.41 -10.95 6.59
C PHE A 475 -2.29 -11.07 7.61
N ALA A 476 -1.10 -10.59 7.26
CA ALA A 476 0.06 -10.57 8.14
C ALA A 476 0.74 -9.21 8.06
N LEU A 477 1.20 -8.70 9.20
CA LEU A 477 1.73 -7.34 9.30
C LEU A 477 2.60 -7.16 10.57
N GLY A 478 2.93 -5.91 10.87
CA GLY A 478 3.76 -5.54 12.01
C GLY A 478 3.09 -5.71 13.36
N ASN A 479 3.93 -5.78 14.39
CA ASN A 479 3.51 -5.80 15.78
C ASN A 479 4.50 -4.98 16.63
N PRO A 480 4.07 -3.81 17.16
CA PRO A 480 4.94 -2.95 17.95
C PRO A 480 5.37 -3.55 19.29
N THR A 481 4.73 -4.65 19.72
CA THR A 481 5.01 -5.32 21.01
C THR A 481 5.83 -6.60 20.87
N ALA A 482 6.16 -7.02 19.64
CA ALA A 482 6.87 -8.28 19.36
C ALA A 482 8.22 -8.03 18.66
N PRO A 483 9.18 -8.98 18.80
CA PRO A 483 10.44 -8.92 18.10
C PRO A 483 10.27 -8.97 16.57
N VAL A 484 11.24 -8.43 15.84
CA VAL A 484 11.39 -8.62 14.39
C VAL A 484 12.41 -9.70 14.12
N TRP A 485 12.00 -10.73 13.41
CA TRP A 485 12.84 -11.82 12.96
C TRP A 485 13.21 -11.68 11.50
N ARG A 486 14.41 -12.06 11.16
CA ARG A 486 14.97 -11.94 9.82
C ARG A 486 14.17 -12.77 8.81
N GLY A 487 13.55 -12.10 7.83
CA GLY A 487 12.79 -12.75 6.74
C GLY A 487 11.35 -13.12 7.09
N GLU A 488 10.86 -12.76 8.29
CA GLU A 488 9.50 -13.07 8.72
C GLU A 488 8.59 -11.85 8.72
N LEU A 489 7.33 -12.05 8.38
CA LEU A 489 6.25 -11.13 8.74
C LEU A 489 5.92 -11.39 10.21
N GLN A 490 5.92 -10.35 11.04
CA GLN A 490 5.94 -10.51 12.50
C GLN A 490 4.77 -11.30 13.08
N CYS A 491 3.56 -11.12 12.52
CA CYS A 491 2.38 -11.78 13.08
C CYS A 491 1.21 -11.85 12.08
N LYS A 492 0.27 -12.76 12.34
CA LYS A 492 -1.06 -12.76 11.73
C LYS A 492 -1.86 -11.56 12.29
N GLY A 493 -2.67 -10.90 11.47
CA GLY A 493 -3.46 -9.75 11.89
C GLY A 493 -4.51 -10.13 12.95
N LEU A 494 -4.73 -9.26 13.94
CA LEU A 494 -5.83 -9.43 14.89
C LEU A 494 -7.17 -9.54 14.14
N GLY A 495 -8.04 -10.44 14.60
CA GLY A 495 -9.34 -10.70 13.97
C GLY A 495 -9.28 -11.42 12.63
N MET A 496 -8.10 -11.86 12.21
CA MET A 496 -7.88 -12.59 10.96
C MET A 496 -7.45 -14.03 11.28
N ALA A 497 -8.32 -15.00 10.99
CA ALA A 497 -8.05 -16.42 11.22
C ALA A 497 -7.18 -16.98 10.09
N VAL A 498 -5.95 -16.47 9.99
CA VAL A 498 -4.99 -16.84 8.94
C VAL A 498 -4.37 -18.19 9.26
N GLU A 499 -4.38 -19.08 8.28
CA GLU A 499 -3.83 -20.42 8.37
C GLU A 499 -3.07 -20.77 7.08
N VAL A 500 -2.26 -21.81 7.14
CA VAL A 500 -1.60 -22.41 5.98
C VAL A 500 -2.16 -23.80 5.78
N TRP A 501 -2.72 -24.07 4.59
CA TRP A 501 -3.37 -25.34 4.27
C TRP A 501 -2.66 -26.07 3.13
N ASP A 502 -2.72 -27.41 3.18
CA ASP A 502 -2.27 -28.25 2.08
C ASP A 502 -3.31 -28.29 0.94
N ASP A 503 -3.03 -29.07 -0.10
CA ASP A 503 -3.92 -29.23 -1.25
C ASP A 503 -5.20 -30.01 -0.93
N ASP A 504 -5.18 -30.81 0.12
CA ASP A 504 -6.32 -31.58 0.59
C ASP A 504 -7.23 -30.78 1.55
N GLY A 505 -6.91 -29.49 1.77
CA GLY A 505 -7.67 -28.60 2.64
C GLY A 505 -7.44 -28.87 4.14
N GLN A 506 -6.30 -29.44 4.49
CA GLN A 506 -5.92 -29.66 5.88
C GLN A 506 -4.95 -28.58 6.35
N ARG A 507 -5.19 -28.06 7.56
CA ARG A 507 -4.28 -27.10 8.18
C ARG A 507 -2.93 -27.75 8.45
N LEU A 508 -1.87 -27.08 8.02
CA LEU A 508 -0.48 -27.46 8.31
C LEU A 508 -0.04 -26.81 9.61
N SER A 509 0.60 -27.59 10.48
CA SER A 509 1.31 -27.09 11.67
C SER A 509 2.76 -26.69 11.33
N GLU A 510 3.31 -27.29 10.30
CA GLU A 510 4.66 -27.03 9.77
C GLU A 510 4.63 -27.25 8.25
N GLY A 511 5.51 -26.52 7.53
CA GLY A 511 5.64 -26.64 6.09
C GLY A 511 4.89 -25.55 5.32
N LYS A 512 4.90 -25.69 3.99
CA LYS A 512 4.43 -24.68 3.04
C LYS A 512 3.10 -25.09 2.42
N GLY A 513 2.20 -24.13 2.30
CA GLY A 513 0.89 -24.37 1.70
C GLY A 513 0.22 -23.08 1.25
N GLU A 514 -1.06 -23.18 0.96
CA GLU A 514 -1.91 -22.05 0.60
C GLU A 514 -2.23 -21.20 1.82
N LEU A 515 -2.06 -19.88 1.70
CA LEU A 515 -2.52 -18.93 2.70
C LEU A 515 -4.03 -18.80 2.61
N VAL A 516 -4.72 -19.14 3.69
CA VAL A 516 -6.16 -19.05 3.80
C VAL A 516 -6.58 -18.21 5.00
N CYS A 517 -7.82 -17.69 4.95
CA CYS A 517 -8.50 -17.15 6.12
C CYS A 517 -9.76 -17.97 6.37
N SER A 518 -9.78 -18.68 7.50
CA SER A 518 -10.80 -19.71 7.77
C SER A 518 -12.06 -19.17 8.47
N LYS A 519 -12.10 -17.85 8.78
CA LYS A 519 -13.26 -17.18 9.38
C LYS A 519 -13.57 -15.86 8.69
N PRO A 520 -14.83 -15.43 8.69
CA PRO A 520 -15.21 -14.15 8.10
C PRO A 520 -14.58 -12.97 8.84
N PHE A 521 -14.32 -11.91 8.09
CA PHE A 521 -13.74 -10.65 8.57
C PHE A 521 -14.46 -9.45 7.94
N PRO A 522 -14.53 -8.28 8.62
CA PRO A 522 -15.41 -7.19 8.19
C PRO A 522 -15.03 -6.55 6.85
N SER A 523 -13.74 -6.57 6.45
CA SER A 523 -13.28 -6.00 5.19
C SER A 523 -13.33 -6.97 4.01
N MET A 524 -13.96 -8.15 4.18
CA MET A 524 -14.25 -9.00 3.04
C MET A 524 -15.06 -8.18 2.02
N PRO A 525 -14.73 -8.25 0.71
CA PRO A 525 -15.46 -7.49 -0.30
C PRO A 525 -16.96 -7.81 -0.27
N LEU A 526 -17.77 -6.84 -0.61
CA LEU A 526 -19.21 -7.02 -0.81
C LEU A 526 -19.51 -7.87 -2.04
N GLY A 527 -18.55 -7.99 -2.95
CA GLY A 527 -18.62 -8.73 -4.21
C GLY A 527 -17.83 -8.04 -5.31
N PHE A 528 -18.02 -8.47 -6.55
CA PHE A 528 -17.51 -7.77 -7.73
C PHE A 528 -18.61 -6.94 -8.36
N TRP A 529 -18.24 -5.82 -8.96
CA TRP A 529 -19.17 -4.97 -9.68
C TRP A 529 -19.78 -5.72 -10.88
N LYS A 530 -21.12 -5.68 -11.03
CA LYS A 530 -21.86 -6.43 -12.06
C LYS A 530 -21.61 -7.95 -12.02
N ASP A 531 -21.57 -8.52 -10.83
CA ASP A 531 -21.49 -9.97 -10.54
C ASP A 531 -22.70 -10.35 -9.66
N GLU A 532 -23.88 -10.25 -10.23
CA GLU A 532 -25.17 -10.31 -9.50
C GLU A 532 -25.41 -11.68 -8.86
N ASP A 533 -24.95 -12.75 -9.47
CA ASP A 533 -25.04 -14.13 -8.96
C ASP A 533 -23.84 -14.51 -8.06
N GLY A 534 -22.83 -13.64 -7.95
CA GLY A 534 -21.61 -13.87 -7.15
C GLY A 534 -20.72 -14.98 -7.71
N SER A 535 -20.96 -15.45 -8.91
CA SER A 535 -20.23 -16.61 -9.47
C SER A 535 -18.74 -16.33 -9.66
N ARG A 536 -18.38 -15.13 -10.16
CA ARG A 536 -16.98 -14.71 -10.33
C ARG A 536 -16.27 -14.52 -9.00
N PHE A 537 -16.99 -13.96 -8.00
CA PHE A 537 -16.47 -13.78 -6.66
C PHE A 537 -16.20 -15.14 -6.00
N ASN A 538 -17.15 -16.06 -6.06
CA ASN A 538 -16.98 -17.42 -5.52
C ASN A 538 -15.84 -18.17 -6.20
N ALA A 539 -15.75 -18.14 -7.53
CA ALA A 539 -14.66 -18.77 -8.27
C ALA A 539 -13.28 -18.18 -7.90
N ALA A 540 -13.21 -16.88 -7.58
CA ALA A 540 -11.94 -16.25 -7.28
C ALA A 540 -11.35 -16.64 -5.91
N TYR A 541 -12.20 -16.92 -4.89
CA TYR A 541 -11.74 -17.06 -3.51
C TYR A 541 -12.22 -18.30 -2.77
N PHE A 542 -13.27 -18.98 -3.24
CA PHE A 542 -13.94 -20.07 -2.53
C PHE A 542 -14.06 -21.37 -3.32
N GLU A 543 -13.68 -21.38 -4.60
CA GLU A 543 -13.75 -22.59 -5.44
C GLU A 543 -12.80 -23.68 -4.95
N ARG A 544 -11.58 -23.28 -4.54
CA ARG A 544 -10.56 -24.21 -4.09
C ARG A 544 -10.91 -24.85 -2.74
N PHE A 545 -11.35 -24.04 -1.78
CA PHE A 545 -11.75 -24.47 -0.45
C PHE A 545 -13.12 -23.87 -0.12
N PRO A 546 -14.22 -24.61 -0.32
CA PRO A 546 -15.55 -24.09 -0.05
C PRO A 546 -15.71 -23.59 1.39
N GLY A 547 -16.18 -22.34 1.55
CA GLY A 547 -16.38 -21.73 2.86
C GLY A 547 -15.10 -21.17 3.50
N VAL A 548 -13.96 -21.17 2.80
CA VAL A 548 -12.68 -20.65 3.28
C VAL A 548 -12.07 -19.74 2.23
N TRP A 549 -11.64 -18.55 2.64
CA TRP A 549 -10.97 -17.60 1.76
C TRP A 549 -9.58 -18.09 1.36
N ALA A 550 -9.39 -18.46 0.11
CA ALA A 550 -8.08 -18.77 -0.45
C ALA A 550 -7.51 -17.52 -1.13
N HIS A 551 -6.38 -17.02 -0.63
CA HIS A 551 -5.85 -15.74 -1.11
C HIS A 551 -5.00 -15.86 -2.37
N GLY A 552 -4.46 -17.05 -2.63
CA GLY A 552 -3.57 -17.30 -3.75
C GLY A 552 -2.11 -16.91 -3.44
N ASP A 553 -1.71 -16.90 -2.17
CA ASP A 553 -0.33 -16.78 -1.73
C ASP A 553 0.16 -18.11 -1.14
N TYR A 554 1.40 -18.47 -1.46
CA TYR A 554 2.07 -19.66 -0.93
C TYR A 554 2.90 -19.27 0.28
N ALA A 555 2.58 -19.80 1.45
CA ALA A 555 3.08 -19.34 2.73
C ALA A 555 3.53 -20.47 3.64
N GLU A 556 4.21 -20.11 4.72
CA GLU A 556 4.68 -21.00 5.81
C GLU A 556 4.51 -20.27 7.14
N GLU A 557 3.98 -20.97 8.17
CA GLU A 557 3.97 -20.46 9.54
C GLU A 557 5.34 -20.67 10.19
N THR A 558 5.80 -19.67 10.96
CA THR A 558 7.10 -19.76 11.65
C THR A 558 6.93 -20.17 13.11
N PRO A 559 7.96 -20.75 13.73
CA PRO A 559 7.94 -21.08 15.17
C PRO A 559 7.71 -19.86 16.08
N HIS A 560 7.92 -18.65 15.58
CA HIS A 560 7.72 -17.39 16.32
C HIS A 560 6.28 -16.86 16.20
N GLY A 561 5.39 -17.54 15.48
CA GLY A 561 4.00 -17.13 15.23
C GLY A 561 3.84 -16.12 14.09
N GLY A 562 4.91 -15.89 13.34
CA GLY A 562 4.93 -15.10 12.12
C GLY A 562 4.65 -15.93 10.88
N LEU A 563 4.84 -15.31 9.70
CA LEU A 563 4.66 -15.94 8.40
C LEU A 563 5.84 -15.65 7.48
N ILE A 564 6.11 -16.58 6.58
CA ILE A 564 6.99 -16.37 5.42
C ILE A 564 6.14 -16.53 4.16
N ILE A 565 6.18 -15.53 3.27
CA ILE A 565 5.53 -15.60 1.96
C ILE A 565 6.55 -16.06 0.93
N HIS A 566 6.23 -17.13 0.22
CA HIS A 566 7.08 -17.76 -0.80
C HIS A 566 6.72 -17.32 -2.23
N GLY A 567 5.67 -16.52 -2.39
CA GLY A 567 5.18 -15.99 -3.65
C GLY A 567 3.71 -16.29 -3.89
N ARG A 568 3.25 -16.08 -5.12
CA ARG A 568 1.87 -16.39 -5.52
C ARG A 568 1.70 -17.89 -5.74
N SER A 569 0.58 -18.45 -5.28
CA SER A 569 0.28 -19.88 -5.47
C SER A 569 0.12 -20.27 -6.94
N ASP A 570 -0.41 -19.37 -7.77
CA ASP A 570 -0.57 -19.54 -9.20
C ASP A 570 0.76 -19.40 -10.00
N ALA A 571 1.78 -18.82 -9.39
CA ALA A 571 3.15 -18.69 -9.91
C ALA A 571 4.12 -19.73 -9.30
N VAL A 572 3.66 -20.61 -8.42
CA VAL A 572 4.47 -21.67 -7.83
C VAL A 572 4.98 -22.59 -8.93
N LEU A 573 6.30 -22.87 -8.89
CA LEU A 573 6.97 -23.79 -9.79
C LEU A 573 6.78 -25.21 -9.27
N ASN A 574 6.64 -26.19 -10.18
CA ASN A 574 6.42 -27.58 -9.79
C ASN A 574 7.33 -28.55 -10.56
N PRO A 575 8.67 -28.41 -10.51
CA PRO A 575 9.59 -29.32 -11.17
C PRO A 575 9.63 -30.69 -10.47
N GLY A 576 9.32 -31.75 -11.22
CA GLY A 576 9.30 -33.13 -10.69
C GLY A 576 8.35 -33.31 -9.52
N GLY A 577 7.20 -32.61 -9.50
CA GLY A 577 6.17 -32.72 -8.46
C GLY A 577 6.49 -31.98 -7.15
N VAL A 578 7.58 -31.20 -7.08
CA VAL A 578 7.93 -30.42 -5.88
C VAL A 578 7.57 -28.97 -6.07
N ARG A 579 6.72 -28.42 -5.18
CA ARG A 579 6.33 -27.02 -5.18
C ARG A 579 7.47 -26.13 -4.68
N ILE A 580 7.81 -25.12 -5.48
CA ILE A 580 8.87 -24.13 -5.22
C ILE A 580 8.28 -22.73 -5.41
N GLY A 581 8.33 -21.92 -4.35
CA GLY A 581 7.97 -20.51 -4.45
C GLY A 581 9.00 -19.71 -5.24
N THR A 582 8.57 -18.86 -6.17
CA THR A 582 9.48 -18.05 -6.97
C THR A 582 10.38 -17.15 -6.12
N ALA A 583 9.86 -16.64 -5.00
CA ALA A 583 10.63 -15.83 -4.05
C ALA A 583 11.82 -16.61 -3.42
N GLU A 584 11.76 -17.94 -3.35
CA GLU A 584 12.87 -18.75 -2.84
C GLU A 584 14.09 -18.68 -3.77
N ILE A 585 13.83 -18.60 -5.07
CA ILE A 585 14.88 -18.43 -6.09
C ILE A 585 15.39 -16.98 -6.07
N TYR A 586 14.49 -16.00 -6.06
CA TYR A 586 14.87 -14.58 -6.07
C TYR A 586 15.80 -14.21 -4.93
N ARG A 587 15.50 -14.64 -3.71
CA ARG A 587 16.33 -14.41 -2.52
C ARG A 587 17.78 -14.90 -2.69
N GLN A 588 18.01 -15.89 -3.52
CA GLN A 588 19.38 -16.38 -3.76
C GLN A 588 20.06 -15.65 -4.90
N VAL A 589 19.32 -15.41 -5.97
CA VAL A 589 19.86 -14.76 -7.17
C VAL A 589 20.23 -13.30 -6.90
N GLU A 590 19.45 -12.61 -6.05
CA GLU A 590 19.71 -11.22 -5.67
C GLU A 590 21.01 -11.02 -4.87
N LYS A 591 21.57 -12.09 -4.29
CA LYS A 591 22.90 -12.06 -3.64
C LYS A 591 24.05 -11.95 -4.62
N VAL A 592 23.84 -12.31 -5.89
CA VAL A 592 24.86 -12.21 -6.94
C VAL A 592 24.96 -10.76 -7.36
N GLU A 593 26.11 -10.13 -7.12
CA GLU A 593 26.32 -8.69 -7.35
C GLU A 593 26.05 -8.25 -8.79
N ALA A 594 26.34 -9.11 -9.74
CA ALA A 594 26.11 -8.88 -11.16
C ALA A 594 24.62 -8.78 -11.54
N VAL A 595 23.71 -9.30 -10.71
CA VAL A 595 22.27 -9.35 -11.00
C VAL A 595 21.54 -8.17 -10.38
N LEU A 596 20.83 -7.41 -11.22
CA LEU A 596 19.96 -6.32 -10.77
C LEU A 596 18.58 -6.84 -10.37
N GLU A 597 17.98 -7.70 -11.19
CA GLU A 597 16.64 -8.23 -11.01
C GLU A 597 16.55 -9.63 -11.62
N SER A 598 15.59 -10.42 -11.14
CA SER A 598 15.35 -11.77 -11.68
C SER A 598 13.85 -12.08 -11.75
N LEU A 599 13.48 -12.98 -12.68
CA LEU A 599 12.13 -13.51 -12.85
C LEU A 599 12.22 -15.02 -13.18
N ALA A 600 11.50 -15.85 -12.44
CA ALA A 600 11.44 -17.29 -12.66
C ALA A 600 10.07 -17.73 -13.14
N ILE A 601 10.06 -18.63 -14.11
CA ILE A 601 8.82 -19.28 -14.56
C ILE A 601 9.00 -20.80 -14.62
N GLY A 602 7.89 -21.51 -14.52
CA GLY A 602 7.81 -22.92 -14.89
C GLY A 602 7.48 -23.05 -16.39
N GLN A 603 8.38 -23.60 -17.17
CA GLN A 603 8.12 -23.93 -18.57
C GLN A 603 7.73 -25.42 -18.69
N GLN A 604 6.61 -25.69 -19.37
CA GLN A 604 6.25 -27.07 -19.74
C GLN A 604 7.29 -27.62 -20.71
N TRP A 605 7.93 -28.73 -20.36
CA TRP A 605 9.03 -29.30 -21.12
C TRP A 605 9.10 -30.82 -20.96
N GLN A 606 8.99 -31.54 -22.06
CA GLN A 606 9.11 -33.03 -22.11
C GLN A 606 8.23 -33.77 -21.08
N GLY A 607 7.01 -33.28 -20.87
CA GLY A 607 6.05 -33.92 -19.95
C GLY A 607 6.21 -33.54 -18.48
N ASP A 608 7.15 -32.64 -18.15
CA ASP A 608 7.37 -32.11 -16.81
C ASP A 608 7.49 -30.55 -16.85
N VAL A 609 7.73 -29.93 -15.72
CA VAL A 609 8.01 -28.49 -15.59
C VAL A 609 9.50 -28.27 -15.36
N ARG A 610 10.14 -27.47 -16.23
CA ARG A 610 11.51 -26.99 -15.96
C ARG A 610 11.48 -25.54 -15.46
N VAL A 611 12.35 -25.25 -14.53
CA VAL A 611 12.54 -23.88 -14.03
C VAL A 611 13.40 -23.10 -15.03
N VAL A 612 12.88 -21.96 -15.51
CA VAL A 612 13.59 -21.00 -16.34
C VAL A 612 13.74 -19.71 -15.53
N LEU A 613 14.98 -19.25 -15.41
CA LEU A 613 15.32 -18.00 -14.72
C LEU A 613 15.76 -16.96 -15.75
N PHE A 614 15.11 -15.81 -15.74
CA PHE A 614 15.52 -14.62 -16.46
C PHE A 614 16.24 -13.68 -15.50
N VAL A 615 17.37 -13.11 -15.93
CA VAL A 615 18.16 -12.17 -15.13
C VAL A 615 18.39 -10.88 -15.91
N ARG A 616 18.17 -9.75 -15.25
CA ARG A 616 18.65 -8.45 -15.70
C ARG A 616 19.96 -8.16 -15.00
N LEU A 617 21.00 -7.96 -15.79
CA LEU A 617 22.36 -7.75 -15.30
C LEU A 617 22.70 -6.26 -15.17
N ARG A 618 23.75 -5.95 -14.43
CA ARG A 618 24.32 -4.59 -14.36
C ARG A 618 24.88 -4.20 -15.74
N ASP A 619 24.92 -2.90 -16.01
CA ASP A 619 25.46 -2.38 -17.26
C ASP A 619 26.92 -2.81 -17.45
N GLY A 620 27.24 -3.29 -18.66
CA GLY A 620 28.53 -3.81 -19.00
C GLY A 620 28.84 -5.24 -18.57
N VAL A 621 27.93 -5.91 -17.87
CA VAL A 621 28.04 -7.32 -17.49
C VAL A 621 27.34 -8.20 -18.53
N THR A 622 27.96 -9.29 -18.93
CA THR A 622 27.36 -10.32 -19.81
C THR A 622 27.19 -11.62 -19.07
N LEU A 623 26.11 -12.35 -19.38
CA LEU A 623 25.86 -13.67 -18.85
C LEU A 623 26.80 -14.67 -19.55
N ASP A 624 27.93 -14.94 -18.93
CA ASP A 624 28.88 -15.96 -19.39
C ASP A 624 28.74 -17.26 -18.56
N ALA A 625 29.48 -18.28 -18.94
CA ALA A 625 29.45 -19.57 -18.26
C ALA A 625 29.89 -19.48 -16.79
N ALA A 626 30.74 -18.54 -16.42
CA ALA A 626 31.22 -18.35 -15.06
C ALA A 626 30.10 -17.76 -14.19
N LEU A 627 29.42 -16.72 -14.65
CA LEU A 627 28.29 -16.10 -13.95
C LEU A 627 27.09 -17.06 -13.86
N GLU A 628 26.80 -17.84 -14.93
CA GLU A 628 25.77 -18.89 -14.84
C GLU A 628 26.10 -19.93 -13.77
N ALA A 629 27.35 -20.36 -13.69
CA ALA A 629 27.81 -21.33 -12.70
C ALA A 629 27.69 -20.74 -11.27
N GLU A 630 28.06 -19.48 -11.08
CA GLU A 630 27.93 -18.77 -9.82
C GLU A 630 26.46 -18.71 -9.37
N ILE A 631 25.54 -18.27 -10.23
CA ILE A 631 24.09 -18.20 -9.95
C ILE A 631 23.57 -19.58 -9.54
N ARG A 632 23.90 -20.63 -10.33
CA ARG A 632 23.50 -22.01 -10.02
C ARG A 632 24.08 -22.51 -8.69
N GLN A 633 25.32 -22.15 -8.41
CA GLN A 633 25.99 -22.53 -7.15
C GLN A 633 25.37 -21.86 -5.95
N VAL A 634 25.08 -20.55 -6.02
CA VAL A 634 24.45 -19.79 -4.93
C VAL A 634 23.05 -20.35 -4.64
N ILE A 635 22.26 -20.65 -5.67
CA ILE A 635 20.94 -21.28 -5.49
C ILE A 635 21.09 -22.67 -4.86
N ARG A 636 21.99 -23.50 -5.38
CA ARG A 636 22.21 -24.87 -4.88
C ARG A 636 22.68 -24.91 -3.42
N ALA A 637 23.56 -23.98 -3.04
CA ALA A 637 24.14 -23.92 -1.70
C ALA A 637 23.14 -23.44 -0.64
N ASN A 638 22.20 -22.57 -1.02
CA ASN A 638 21.29 -21.92 -0.06
C ASN A 638 19.82 -22.33 -0.19
N ALA A 639 19.49 -23.20 -1.16
CA ALA A 639 18.18 -23.81 -1.34
C ALA A 639 18.38 -25.32 -1.61
N THR A 640 17.67 -25.89 -2.58
CA THR A 640 17.85 -27.30 -2.93
C THR A 640 18.26 -27.47 -4.39
N PRO A 641 18.78 -28.63 -4.81
CA PRO A 641 19.10 -28.90 -6.22
C PRO A 641 17.89 -28.70 -7.16
N ARG A 642 16.66 -28.80 -6.66
CA ARG A 642 15.43 -28.62 -7.45
C ARG A 642 15.11 -27.16 -7.75
N HIS A 643 15.63 -26.21 -6.97
CA HIS A 643 15.53 -24.77 -7.22
C HIS A 643 16.47 -24.31 -8.32
N VAL A 644 17.47 -25.10 -8.66
CA VAL A 644 18.49 -24.71 -9.66
C VAL A 644 17.83 -24.65 -11.05
N PRO A 645 17.84 -23.49 -11.72
CA PRO A 645 17.19 -23.35 -13.01
C PRO A 645 17.80 -24.26 -14.07
N ALA A 646 16.97 -24.89 -14.88
CA ALA A 646 17.39 -25.63 -16.05
C ALA A 646 18.00 -24.68 -17.12
N LYS A 647 17.44 -23.47 -17.21
CA LYS A 647 17.90 -22.40 -18.09
C LYS A 647 18.04 -21.10 -17.35
N ILE A 648 19.10 -20.34 -17.65
CA ILE A 648 19.30 -18.95 -17.22
C ILE A 648 19.46 -18.12 -18.49
N ILE A 649 18.73 -17.02 -18.59
CA ILE A 649 18.69 -16.18 -19.79
C ILE A 649 18.79 -14.72 -19.35
N ALA A 650 19.77 -13.98 -19.91
CA ALA A 650 19.85 -12.55 -19.69
C ALA A 650 18.82 -11.80 -20.55
N VAL A 651 18.15 -10.83 -19.94
CA VAL A 651 17.19 -9.93 -20.58
C VAL A 651 17.56 -8.48 -20.23
N THR A 652 17.20 -7.55 -21.11
CA THR A 652 17.50 -6.12 -20.89
C THR A 652 16.54 -5.48 -19.91
N ASP A 653 15.33 -6.03 -19.78
CA ASP A 653 14.34 -5.55 -18.78
C ASP A 653 13.39 -6.67 -18.36
N ILE A 654 12.74 -6.50 -17.20
CA ILE A 654 11.77 -7.43 -16.65
C ILE A 654 10.41 -6.71 -16.54
N PRO A 655 9.32 -7.28 -17.11
CA PRO A 655 8.01 -6.67 -17.08
C PRO A 655 7.44 -6.67 -15.66
N ARG A 656 6.82 -5.55 -15.30
CA ARG A 656 6.25 -5.33 -13.97
C ARG A 656 4.99 -4.49 -14.03
N THR A 657 4.17 -4.64 -13.02
CA THR A 657 3.02 -3.76 -12.82
C THR A 657 3.50 -2.34 -12.46
N ARG A 658 2.62 -1.35 -12.57
CA ARG A 658 2.91 0.03 -12.16
C ARG A 658 3.24 0.17 -10.67
N SER A 659 2.75 -0.76 -9.84
CA SER A 659 3.15 -0.88 -8.42
C SER A 659 4.49 -1.59 -8.21
N GLY A 660 5.22 -1.94 -9.29
CA GLY A 660 6.53 -2.58 -9.24
C GLY A 660 6.53 -4.09 -9.04
N LYS A 661 5.36 -4.74 -9.02
CA LYS A 661 5.27 -6.21 -8.89
C LYS A 661 5.70 -6.90 -10.18
N ILE A 662 6.50 -7.95 -10.05
CA ILE A 662 6.89 -8.85 -11.15
C ILE A 662 5.65 -9.62 -11.63
N VAL A 663 5.58 -9.91 -12.94
CA VAL A 663 4.41 -10.54 -13.58
C VAL A 663 4.79 -11.89 -14.20
N GLU A 664 5.13 -12.85 -13.35
CA GLU A 664 5.58 -14.20 -13.74
C GLU A 664 4.61 -14.89 -14.72
N LEU A 665 3.30 -14.80 -14.43
CA LEU A 665 2.27 -15.43 -15.28
C LEU A 665 2.20 -14.83 -16.67
N ALA A 666 2.37 -13.50 -16.80
CA ALA A 666 2.41 -12.85 -18.11
C ALA A 666 3.62 -13.32 -18.92
N VAL A 667 4.79 -13.40 -18.30
CA VAL A 667 6.01 -13.92 -18.94
C VAL A 667 5.86 -15.40 -19.29
N ARG A 668 5.32 -16.21 -18.39
CA ARG A 668 5.02 -17.62 -18.67
C ARG A 668 4.12 -17.77 -19.89
N ASN A 669 3.06 -16.97 -19.98
CA ASN A 669 2.14 -17.00 -21.11
C ASN A 669 2.86 -16.62 -22.43
N VAL A 670 3.67 -15.57 -22.43
CA VAL A 670 4.47 -15.18 -23.62
C VAL A 670 5.38 -16.31 -24.05
N VAL A 671 6.12 -16.94 -23.12
CA VAL A 671 7.03 -18.06 -23.42
C VAL A 671 6.30 -19.27 -24.00
N HIS A 672 5.03 -19.49 -23.62
CA HIS A 672 4.21 -20.57 -24.14
C HIS A 672 3.36 -20.19 -25.37
N GLY A 673 3.54 -18.98 -25.93
CA GLY A 673 2.74 -18.48 -27.05
C GLY A 673 1.26 -18.22 -26.73
N LEU A 674 0.93 -18.11 -25.45
CA LEU A 674 -0.42 -17.82 -24.97
C LEU A 674 -0.69 -16.31 -24.93
N PRO A 675 -1.92 -15.86 -25.10
CA PRO A 675 -2.25 -14.43 -25.07
C PRO A 675 -2.02 -13.86 -23.67
N VAL A 676 -1.41 -12.68 -23.61
CA VAL A 676 -1.31 -11.86 -22.40
C VAL A 676 -2.37 -10.77 -22.47
N LYS A 677 -3.24 -10.73 -21.47
CA LYS A 677 -4.26 -9.70 -21.30
C LYS A 677 -3.78 -8.66 -20.29
N ASN A 678 -4.38 -7.47 -20.27
CA ASN A 678 -4.04 -6.37 -19.33
C ASN A 678 -2.59 -5.86 -19.40
N THR A 679 -2.01 -5.80 -20.58
CA THR A 679 -0.66 -5.23 -20.77
C THR A 679 -0.57 -3.77 -20.32
N ASP A 680 -1.68 -3.03 -20.35
CA ASP A 680 -1.76 -1.62 -19.92
C ASP A 680 -1.60 -1.43 -18.39
N ALA A 681 -1.76 -2.50 -17.61
CA ALA A 681 -1.45 -2.49 -16.18
C ALA A 681 0.06 -2.55 -15.90
N LEU A 682 0.87 -2.81 -16.93
CA LEU A 682 2.31 -2.87 -16.82
C LEU A 682 2.93 -1.47 -16.89
N ALA A 683 4.03 -1.29 -16.17
CA ALA A 683 4.83 -0.08 -16.26
C ALA A 683 5.67 -0.05 -17.54
N ASN A 684 6.05 -1.25 -18.05
CA ASN A 684 6.92 -1.47 -19.20
C ASN A 684 6.40 -2.65 -20.05
N PRO A 685 5.21 -2.51 -20.69
CA PRO A 685 4.60 -3.60 -21.46
C PRO A 685 5.48 -4.06 -22.64
N GLU A 686 6.31 -3.20 -23.19
CA GLU A 686 7.28 -3.50 -24.24
C GLU A 686 8.31 -4.58 -23.79
N ALA A 687 8.60 -4.66 -22.50
CA ALA A 687 9.50 -5.68 -21.97
C ALA A 687 9.00 -7.11 -22.19
N LEU A 688 7.69 -7.32 -22.36
CA LEU A 688 7.14 -8.65 -22.69
C LEU A 688 7.65 -9.20 -24.02
N ALA A 689 8.00 -8.32 -24.99
CA ALA A 689 8.54 -8.75 -26.26
C ALA A 689 9.91 -9.44 -26.12
N LEU A 690 10.66 -9.12 -25.06
CA LEU A 690 11.97 -9.74 -24.78
C LEU A 690 11.90 -11.24 -24.45
N PHE A 691 10.71 -11.74 -24.13
CA PHE A 691 10.48 -13.12 -23.72
C PHE A 691 9.86 -14.00 -24.83
N ARG A 692 9.59 -13.39 -26.00
CA ARG A 692 8.96 -14.08 -27.13
C ARG A 692 10.01 -14.81 -27.96
N ASP A 693 9.68 -16.04 -28.35
CA ASP A 693 10.46 -16.86 -29.32
C ASP A 693 11.96 -16.95 -28.99
N LEU A 694 12.31 -17.06 -27.71
CA LEU A 694 13.70 -17.13 -27.25
C LEU A 694 14.37 -18.42 -27.70
N PRO A 695 15.48 -18.36 -28.49
CA PRO A 695 16.17 -19.55 -29.00
C PRO A 695 16.65 -20.51 -27.89
N GLY A 696 16.94 -19.99 -26.70
CA GLY A 696 17.36 -20.79 -25.54
C GLY A 696 16.24 -21.61 -24.90
N LEU A 697 14.98 -21.40 -25.30
CA LEU A 697 13.79 -22.06 -24.73
C LEU A 697 13.13 -23.05 -25.69
N GLN A 698 13.60 -23.14 -26.93
CA GLN A 698 13.12 -24.08 -27.93
C GLN A 698 13.71 -25.47 -27.71
#